data_5c42ec72e3d746ec06ffaa429ee376dd
#
_entry.id   5c42ec72e3d746ec06ffaa429ee376dd
#
_cell.length_a   1.000
_cell.length_b   1.000
_cell.length_c   1.000
_cell.angle_alpha   90.00
_cell.angle_beta   90.00
_cell.angle_gamma   90.00
#
_symmetry.space_group_name_H-M   'P 1'
#
loop_
_entity.id
_entity.type
_entity.pdbx_description
1 polymer ?
#
loop_
_entity_poly.entity_id
_entity_poly.type
_entity_poly.pdbx_seq_one_letter_code
_entity_poly.pdbx_strand_id
1 'polypeptide(L)'
;MKTSIIIPYHRGEAYLRDCLDSLAEQSYEDMEILLICDRVDKKEIQCLSDYEELSIQVHHLQKKTGVAAARNLGLEKATGDYVYFLDSDDYLYGNTIETLVQAAQERDADIVYGKKVPTWFGRAVFLARKLEQEAEDAEIENDGTASDSAQLDAEGGSGRDSTQEEEAVDEEDTNDTLAEQEAQDSNSKNGRSDMTLGDDSDEAEEFLSEEELLRRKEAGIRRAYRILVVKRKGVRNISVLNILFRRSFLEEHKLRFPENLIYLSDAPFLLEALSKTDKFCKRLGAKYVKRKHNDAINLPSLSQIKDPNRFFDFLDAYFETTSRIPRDSELRYRFDMKYISYYTGVYAPKLKRSKNPAWSEENFVKMSNLMKQIHPEVLGSLKGYRRRIIKALINQDVKASQRIVTRHLAYLKLKRIVRSRKALYMSLYIHVFMKRPMQNAILFESFFGKNYSDSPKYIYEYLAKNYPDQYKFIWVIDKRNTKIPYRHKKIKRYSLLYYYYLAVSKYFVFNGRQPEWAIKREDSVFLQTWHGTPLKKLVFDIEEITSATPKYKQQVYKQSRAWDYLIAPNAFCSETFRRCFMYENQMLETGYPRNDILHAPDREEIARKIRSRIGIPEGKKAILYAPTWRDDEYYGKGQYKFELHLDLEKMRRELGEEYVILLRTHYFIADALDVSSLSGFAYNLSKYDDISELYLISDILITDYSSVFFDYANLRRPMLFYTYDLEKYRDVLRGFYFDIEKEVPGPLLFTTEEVVAAVQGIDAVSDQYRQRYDEFYHRFCEWEDGHAAEKVVKSVFG
;
A
#
# COMPACT_ATOMS: atom_id res chain seq x y z
N MET A 1 -30.86 -10.13 -24.75
CA MET A 1 -30.33 -8.90 -25.39
C MET A 1 -28.83 -8.88 -25.30
N LYS A 2 -28.18 -8.87 -26.43
CA LYS A 2 -26.71 -9.01 -26.49
C LYS A 2 -25.98 -7.78 -25.91
N THR A 3 -24.91 -8.01 -25.15
CA THR A 3 -24.09 -6.93 -24.61
C THR A 3 -22.65 -7.02 -25.16
N SER A 4 -22.17 -5.92 -25.75
CA SER A 4 -20.78 -5.82 -26.23
C SER A 4 -19.89 -5.31 -25.12
N ILE A 5 -18.95 -6.13 -24.66
CA ILE A 5 -17.94 -5.77 -23.65
C ILE A 5 -16.68 -5.31 -24.38
N ILE A 6 -16.34 -4.03 -24.29
CA ILE A 6 -15.18 -3.44 -24.95
C ILE A 6 -14.02 -3.37 -23.96
N ILE A 7 -12.92 -4.07 -24.25
CA ILE A 7 -11.72 -4.17 -23.41
C ILE A 7 -10.51 -3.59 -24.16
N PRO A 8 -10.10 -2.34 -23.86
CA PRO A 8 -8.81 -1.82 -24.32
C PRO A 8 -7.67 -2.58 -23.65
N TYR A 9 -6.71 -3.11 -24.44
CA TYR A 9 -5.55 -3.83 -23.91
C TYR A 9 -4.24 -3.34 -24.52
N HIS A 10 -3.23 -3.17 -23.66
CA HIS A 10 -1.90 -2.73 -24.07
C HIS A 10 -0.78 -3.62 -23.49
N ARG A 11 -0.90 -4.07 -22.22
CA ARG A 11 0.08 -4.93 -21.55
C ARG A 11 -0.45 -5.47 -20.23
N GLY A 12 0.22 -6.47 -19.67
CA GLY A 12 -0.08 -7.01 -18.34
C GLY A 12 -0.99 -8.24 -18.40
N GLU A 13 -0.46 -9.38 -18.89
CA GLU A 13 -1.20 -10.64 -19.06
C GLU A 13 -1.89 -11.09 -17.77
N ALA A 14 -1.20 -11.02 -16.60
CA ALA A 14 -1.79 -11.42 -15.33
C ALA A 14 -3.06 -10.60 -14.97
N TYR A 15 -3.08 -9.32 -15.32
CA TYR A 15 -4.26 -8.49 -15.14
C TYR A 15 -5.38 -8.86 -16.11
N LEU A 16 -5.00 -9.15 -17.38
CA LEU A 16 -5.95 -9.58 -18.39
C LEU A 16 -6.62 -10.92 -17.99
N ARG A 17 -5.86 -11.86 -17.40
CA ARG A 17 -6.43 -13.13 -16.88
C ARG A 17 -7.51 -12.87 -15.82
N ASP A 18 -7.24 -12.06 -14.79
CA ASP A 18 -8.23 -11.69 -13.79
C ASP A 18 -9.48 -11.04 -14.39
N CYS A 19 -9.31 -10.23 -15.44
CA CYS A 19 -10.39 -9.59 -16.17
C CYS A 19 -11.26 -10.65 -16.88
N LEU A 20 -10.63 -11.57 -17.62
CA LEU A 20 -11.33 -12.62 -18.39
C LEU A 20 -11.97 -13.66 -17.47
N ASP A 21 -11.31 -14.08 -16.39
CA ASP A 21 -11.90 -14.96 -15.36
C ASP A 21 -13.20 -14.36 -14.81
N SER A 22 -13.22 -13.05 -14.58
CA SER A 22 -14.41 -12.37 -14.09
C SER A 22 -15.54 -12.30 -15.12
N LEU A 23 -15.22 -12.39 -16.41
CA LEU A 23 -16.22 -12.48 -17.49
C LEU A 23 -16.72 -13.92 -17.69
N ALA A 24 -15.85 -14.92 -17.58
CA ALA A 24 -16.24 -16.34 -17.61
C ALA A 24 -17.22 -16.70 -16.48
N GLU A 25 -17.13 -16.03 -15.35
CA GLU A 25 -18.02 -16.25 -14.19
C GLU A 25 -19.28 -15.37 -14.19
N GLN A 26 -19.56 -14.59 -15.24
CA GLN A 26 -20.79 -13.81 -15.27
C GLN A 26 -22.02 -14.73 -15.40
N SER A 27 -23.06 -14.44 -14.62
CA SER A 27 -24.36 -15.09 -14.74
C SER A 27 -25.11 -14.77 -16.04
N TYR A 28 -24.62 -13.82 -16.83
CA TYR A 28 -25.19 -13.35 -18.08
C TYR A 28 -24.40 -13.89 -19.28
N GLU A 29 -25.03 -14.75 -20.09
CA GLU A 29 -24.34 -15.48 -21.18
C GLU A 29 -24.33 -14.73 -22.53
N ASP A 30 -25.32 -13.86 -22.81
CA ASP A 30 -25.46 -13.21 -24.12
C ASP A 30 -24.51 -12.01 -24.26
N MET A 31 -23.21 -12.32 -24.24
CA MET A 31 -22.12 -11.32 -24.36
C MET A 31 -21.25 -11.61 -25.58
N GLU A 32 -20.74 -10.54 -26.20
CA GLU A 32 -19.55 -10.58 -27.06
C GLU A 32 -18.44 -9.76 -26.42
N ILE A 33 -17.24 -10.27 -26.47
CA ILE A 33 -16.05 -9.61 -25.89
C ILE A 33 -15.19 -9.09 -27.02
N LEU A 34 -14.99 -7.77 -27.06
CA LEU A 34 -14.18 -7.07 -28.05
C LEU A 34 -12.87 -6.65 -27.37
N LEU A 35 -11.82 -7.48 -27.52
CA LEU A 35 -10.47 -7.17 -27.05
C LEU A 35 -9.75 -6.31 -28.08
N ILE A 36 -9.52 -5.04 -27.75
CA ILE A 36 -8.90 -4.06 -28.64
C ILE A 36 -7.45 -3.85 -28.23
N CYS A 37 -6.55 -4.41 -29.00
CA CYS A 37 -5.10 -4.42 -28.76
C CYS A 37 -4.41 -3.16 -29.30
N ASP A 38 -3.69 -2.44 -28.42
CA ASP A 38 -2.84 -1.30 -28.80
C ASP A 38 -1.37 -1.68 -28.69
N ARG A 39 -0.71 -1.97 -29.83
CA ARG A 39 0.72 -2.35 -29.91
C ARG A 39 1.07 -3.60 -29.10
N VAL A 40 0.25 -4.61 -29.20
CA VAL A 40 0.37 -5.88 -28.46
C VAL A 40 0.88 -6.97 -29.40
N ASP A 41 1.89 -7.70 -28.97
CA ASP A 41 2.42 -8.86 -29.68
C ASP A 41 1.57 -10.10 -29.42
N LYS A 42 1.59 -11.06 -30.38
CA LYS A 42 0.82 -12.32 -30.24
C LYS A 42 1.18 -13.11 -28.96
N LYS A 43 2.41 -12.97 -28.48
CA LYS A 43 2.85 -13.63 -27.24
C LYS A 43 2.16 -13.09 -25.98
N GLU A 44 1.80 -11.81 -25.97
CA GLU A 44 1.17 -11.14 -24.81
C GLU A 44 -0.33 -11.45 -24.67
N ILE A 45 -0.91 -12.17 -25.63
CA ILE A 45 -2.31 -12.63 -25.63
C ILE A 45 -2.43 -14.15 -25.79
N GLN A 46 -1.36 -14.92 -25.50
CA GLN A 46 -1.40 -16.39 -25.56
C GLN A 46 -2.40 -16.96 -24.57
N CYS A 47 -2.63 -16.27 -23.45
CA CYS A 47 -3.64 -16.69 -22.46
C CYS A 47 -5.06 -16.80 -23.02
N LEU A 48 -5.36 -16.24 -24.17
CA LEU A 48 -6.71 -16.32 -24.75
C LEU A 48 -7.09 -17.77 -25.12
N SER A 49 -6.11 -18.66 -25.35
CA SER A 49 -6.37 -20.10 -25.59
C SER A 49 -7.00 -20.80 -24.37
N ASP A 50 -6.90 -20.22 -23.20
CA ASP A 50 -7.48 -20.76 -21.96
C ASP A 50 -8.96 -20.36 -21.78
N TYR A 51 -9.53 -19.54 -22.71
CA TYR A 51 -10.88 -18.97 -22.63
C TYR A 51 -11.69 -19.23 -23.91
N GLU A 52 -11.61 -20.45 -24.46
CA GLU A 52 -12.32 -20.82 -25.71
C GLU A 52 -13.85 -20.73 -25.57
N GLU A 53 -14.39 -20.86 -24.36
CA GLU A 53 -15.81 -20.70 -24.05
C GLU A 53 -16.31 -19.26 -24.18
N LEU A 54 -15.42 -18.27 -24.07
CA LEU A 54 -15.77 -16.86 -24.23
C LEU A 54 -15.72 -16.45 -25.71
N SER A 55 -16.77 -15.80 -26.19
CA SER A 55 -16.80 -15.24 -27.54
C SER A 55 -15.89 -14.02 -27.69
N ILE A 56 -14.56 -14.22 -27.64
CA ILE A 56 -13.58 -13.13 -27.72
C ILE A 56 -13.20 -12.83 -29.18
N GLN A 57 -13.41 -11.60 -29.60
CA GLN A 57 -12.94 -11.07 -30.88
C GLN A 57 -11.76 -10.14 -30.65
N VAL A 58 -10.62 -10.46 -31.26
CA VAL A 58 -9.38 -9.66 -31.12
C VAL A 58 -9.27 -8.70 -32.30
N HIS A 59 -9.15 -7.41 -32.00
CA HIS A 59 -8.92 -6.35 -32.99
C HIS A 59 -7.67 -5.55 -32.64
N HIS A 60 -6.88 -5.20 -33.64
CA HIS A 60 -5.65 -4.42 -33.45
C HIS A 60 -5.81 -3.00 -33.98
N LEU A 61 -5.35 -2.01 -33.20
CA LEU A 61 -5.23 -0.62 -33.64
C LEU A 61 -4.12 -0.50 -34.69
N GLN A 62 -4.41 0.13 -35.85
CA GLN A 62 -3.45 0.23 -36.95
C GLN A 62 -2.70 1.57 -36.98
N LYS A 63 -3.36 2.71 -36.83
CA LYS A 63 -2.77 4.05 -37.01
C LYS A 63 -2.83 4.93 -35.78
N LYS A 64 -3.92 4.90 -35.05
CA LYS A 64 -4.14 5.69 -33.83
C LYS A 64 -3.92 4.79 -32.63
N THR A 65 -3.44 5.34 -31.53
CA THR A 65 -3.11 4.61 -30.31
C THR A 65 -3.80 5.22 -29.10
N GLY A 66 -3.91 4.47 -28.01
CA GLY A 66 -4.47 4.92 -26.74
C GLY A 66 -5.92 4.48 -26.50
N VAL A 67 -6.34 4.63 -25.24
CA VAL A 67 -7.62 4.11 -24.75
C VAL A 67 -8.84 4.68 -25.48
N ALA A 68 -8.79 5.95 -25.90
CA ALA A 68 -9.88 6.59 -26.63
C ALA A 68 -10.09 5.95 -28.02
N ALA A 69 -9.00 5.74 -28.77
CA ALA A 69 -9.04 5.09 -30.09
C ALA A 69 -9.50 3.62 -29.96
N ALA A 70 -9.01 2.91 -28.93
CA ALA A 70 -9.43 1.54 -28.67
C ALA A 70 -10.93 1.44 -28.38
N ARG A 71 -11.46 2.31 -27.52
CA ARG A 71 -12.89 2.33 -27.23
C ARG A 71 -13.75 2.71 -28.44
N ASN A 72 -13.28 3.63 -29.30
CA ASN A 72 -13.99 3.98 -30.55
C ASN A 72 -14.01 2.81 -31.55
N LEU A 73 -12.87 2.09 -31.72
CA LEU A 73 -12.85 0.89 -32.56
C LEU A 73 -13.79 -0.19 -32.01
N GLY A 74 -13.81 -0.36 -30.68
CA GLY A 74 -14.77 -1.25 -30.03
C GLY A 74 -16.23 -0.85 -30.29
N LEU A 75 -16.56 0.44 -30.24
CA LEU A 75 -17.89 0.95 -30.59
C LEU A 75 -18.27 0.71 -32.06
N GLU A 76 -17.32 0.74 -32.99
CA GLU A 76 -17.54 0.43 -34.40
C GLU A 76 -17.78 -1.08 -34.64
N LYS A 77 -17.19 -1.94 -33.83
CA LYS A 77 -17.28 -3.40 -33.93
C LYS A 77 -18.44 -3.99 -33.12
N ALA A 78 -18.97 -3.24 -32.17
CA ALA A 78 -20.05 -3.67 -31.29
C ALA A 78 -21.32 -3.99 -32.05
N THR A 79 -21.89 -5.18 -31.83
CA THR A 79 -23.14 -5.66 -32.44
C THR A 79 -24.27 -5.83 -31.43
N GLY A 80 -23.97 -5.83 -30.14
CA GLY A 80 -24.95 -6.00 -29.05
C GLY A 80 -25.93 -4.83 -28.92
N ASP A 81 -27.05 -5.04 -28.24
CA ASP A 81 -28.04 -4.00 -27.93
C ASP A 81 -27.48 -2.96 -26.94
N TYR A 82 -26.56 -3.42 -26.10
CA TYR A 82 -25.87 -2.61 -25.10
C TYR A 82 -24.35 -2.67 -25.26
N VAL A 83 -23.68 -1.62 -24.78
CA VAL A 83 -22.22 -1.50 -24.74
C VAL A 83 -21.76 -1.27 -23.31
N TYR A 84 -20.70 -1.98 -22.92
CA TYR A 84 -20.05 -1.87 -21.62
C TYR A 84 -18.54 -1.74 -21.78
N PHE A 85 -17.91 -0.80 -21.04
CA PHE A 85 -16.47 -0.61 -21.07
C PHE A 85 -15.85 -1.22 -19.82
N LEU A 86 -14.87 -2.11 -20.03
CA LEU A 86 -14.10 -2.77 -18.99
C LEU A 86 -12.61 -2.57 -19.27
N ASP A 87 -11.88 -1.96 -18.32
CA ASP A 87 -10.43 -1.85 -18.44
C ASP A 87 -9.78 -3.25 -18.16
N SER A 88 -8.78 -3.62 -18.94
CA SER A 88 -8.14 -4.95 -18.89
C SER A 88 -7.38 -5.24 -17.58
N ASP A 89 -7.20 -4.23 -16.73
CA ASP A 89 -6.57 -4.34 -15.40
C ASP A 89 -7.59 -4.42 -14.25
N ASP A 90 -8.88 -4.40 -14.57
CA ASP A 90 -10.00 -4.44 -13.63
C ASP A 90 -10.80 -5.74 -13.77
N TYR A 91 -11.76 -6.00 -12.86
CA TYR A 91 -12.63 -7.17 -12.90
C TYR A 91 -14.02 -6.91 -12.31
N LEU A 92 -14.95 -7.84 -12.54
CA LEU A 92 -16.36 -7.72 -12.19
C LEU A 92 -16.79 -8.72 -11.11
N TYR A 93 -17.89 -8.42 -10.42
CA TYR A 93 -18.64 -9.43 -9.67
C TYR A 93 -19.49 -10.26 -10.64
N GLY A 94 -19.73 -11.55 -10.32
CA GLY A 94 -20.36 -12.52 -11.21
C GLY A 94 -21.75 -12.17 -11.75
N ASN A 95 -22.50 -11.27 -11.11
CA ASN A 95 -23.83 -10.82 -11.52
C ASN A 95 -23.88 -9.40 -12.08
N THR A 96 -22.74 -8.79 -12.37
CA THR A 96 -22.68 -7.34 -12.70
C THR A 96 -23.39 -7.01 -13.99
N ILE A 97 -23.12 -7.76 -15.07
CA ILE A 97 -23.73 -7.48 -16.39
C ILE A 97 -25.23 -7.76 -16.36
N GLU A 98 -25.65 -8.89 -15.80
CA GLU A 98 -27.06 -9.24 -15.64
C GLU A 98 -27.85 -8.14 -14.93
N THR A 99 -27.36 -7.70 -13.77
CA THR A 99 -27.98 -6.65 -12.94
C THR A 99 -28.13 -5.33 -13.69
N LEU A 100 -27.15 -4.96 -14.54
CA LEU A 100 -27.22 -3.75 -15.35
C LEU A 100 -28.21 -3.88 -16.51
N VAL A 101 -28.22 -5.02 -17.21
CA VAL A 101 -29.09 -5.29 -18.35
C VAL A 101 -30.57 -5.34 -17.91
N GLN A 102 -30.84 -6.08 -16.83
CA GLN A 102 -32.22 -6.12 -16.26
C GLN A 102 -32.72 -4.71 -15.92
N ALA A 103 -31.89 -3.91 -15.27
CA ALA A 103 -32.26 -2.53 -14.94
C ALA A 103 -32.46 -1.64 -16.15
N ALA A 104 -31.70 -1.85 -17.24
CA ALA A 104 -31.85 -1.13 -18.48
C ALA A 104 -33.22 -1.46 -19.16
N GLN A 105 -33.63 -2.72 -19.11
CA GLN A 105 -34.90 -3.19 -19.64
C GLN A 105 -36.10 -2.68 -18.81
N GLU A 106 -36.05 -2.92 -17.48
CA GLU A 106 -37.14 -2.52 -16.56
C GLU A 106 -37.45 -1.02 -16.59
N ARG A 107 -36.44 -0.19 -16.81
CA ARG A 107 -36.54 1.27 -16.74
C ARG A 107 -36.50 1.94 -18.11
N ASP A 108 -36.42 1.20 -19.21
CA ASP A 108 -36.15 1.73 -20.56
C ASP A 108 -35.02 2.75 -20.56
N ALA A 109 -33.90 2.40 -19.87
CA ALA A 109 -32.81 3.32 -19.65
C ALA A 109 -31.79 3.29 -20.79
N ASP A 110 -31.30 4.47 -21.20
CA ASP A 110 -30.19 4.61 -22.15
C ASP A 110 -28.84 4.45 -21.44
N ILE A 111 -28.80 4.78 -20.14
CA ILE A 111 -27.59 4.75 -19.32
C ILE A 111 -27.89 4.15 -17.95
N VAL A 112 -27.15 3.08 -17.56
CA VAL A 112 -27.28 2.43 -16.23
C VAL A 112 -25.95 2.47 -15.49
N TYR A 113 -25.96 3.02 -14.29
CA TYR A 113 -24.78 3.11 -13.43
C TYR A 113 -24.72 1.98 -12.41
N GLY A 114 -23.57 1.34 -12.28
CA GLY A 114 -23.25 0.46 -11.17
C GLY A 114 -22.44 1.13 -10.05
N LYS A 115 -21.89 0.33 -9.11
CA LYS A 115 -21.02 0.74 -8.00
C LYS A 115 -19.58 0.33 -8.30
N LYS A 116 -18.61 1.26 -8.15
CA LYS A 116 -17.18 0.94 -8.21
C LYS A 116 -16.66 0.60 -6.82
N VAL A 117 -15.85 -0.45 -6.72
CA VAL A 117 -15.17 -0.90 -5.50
C VAL A 117 -13.68 -0.78 -5.75
N PRO A 118 -12.96 0.10 -5.06
CA PRO A 118 -11.51 0.22 -5.23
C PRO A 118 -10.79 -0.92 -4.53
N THR A 119 -9.72 -1.45 -5.17
CA THR A 119 -8.83 -2.43 -4.58
C THR A 119 -7.41 -2.27 -5.13
N TRP A 120 -6.44 -2.98 -4.53
CA TRP A 120 -5.11 -3.21 -5.09
C TRP A 120 -4.75 -4.69 -5.15
N PHE A 121 -5.70 -5.56 -4.78
CA PHE A 121 -5.53 -7.00 -4.80
C PHE A 121 -5.85 -7.58 -6.18
N GLY A 122 -5.21 -8.69 -6.53
CA GLY A 122 -5.65 -9.58 -7.59
C GLY A 122 -7.01 -10.20 -7.26
N ARG A 123 -7.67 -10.74 -8.27
CA ARG A 123 -9.04 -11.22 -8.14
C ARG A 123 -9.19 -12.33 -7.09
N ALA A 124 -8.32 -13.33 -7.10
CA ALA A 124 -8.37 -14.46 -6.17
C ALA A 124 -8.28 -14.02 -4.70
N VAL A 125 -7.30 -13.16 -4.37
CA VAL A 125 -7.10 -12.63 -3.02
C VAL A 125 -8.27 -11.74 -2.60
N PHE A 126 -8.80 -10.92 -3.51
CA PHE A 126 -9.94 -10.06 -3.22
C PHE A 126 -11.19 -10.86 -2.88
N LEU A 127 -11.48 -11.93 -3.63
CA LEU A 127 -12.63 -12.82 -3.40
C LEU A 127 -12.49 -13.61 -2.09
N ALA A 128 -11.30 -14.16 -1.80
CA ALA A 128 -11.03 -14.86 -0.56
C ALA A 128 -11.31 -13.99 0.66
N ARG A 129 -10.76 -12.76 0.68
CA ARG A 129 -11.00 -11.80 1.77
C ARG A 129 -12.46 -11.37 1.93
N LYS A 130 -13.19 -11.33 0.82
CA LYS A 130 -14.61 -11.01 0.86
C LYS A 130 -15.42 -12.14 1.50
N LEU A 131 -15.10 -13.40 1.20
CA LEU A 131 -15.74 -14.57 1.82
C LEU A 131 -15.44 -14.65 3.31
N GLU A 132 -14.20 -14.35 3.73
CA GLU A 132 -13.82 -14.25 5.14
C GLU A 132 -14.65 -13.18 5.85
N GLN A 133 -14.80 -11.99 5.27
CA GLN A 133 -15.57 -10.90 5.87
C GLN A 133 -17.08 -11.21 5.95
N GLU A 134 -17.63 -11.86 4.93
CA GLU A 134 -19.05 -12.30 4.95
C GLU A 134 -19.30 -13.41 5.97
N ALA A 135 -18.32 -14.28 6.23
CA ALA A 135 -18.38 -15.29 7.27
C ALA A 135 -18.31 -14.68 8.69
N GLU A 136 -17.40 -13.72 8.92
CA GLU A 136 -17.31 -12.96 10.17
C GLU A 136 -18.60 -12.18 10.48
N ASP A 137 -19.15 -11.48 9.47
CA ASP A 137 -20.42 -10.74 9.61
C ASP A 137 -21.58 -11.68 9.96
N ALA A 138 -21.62 -12.88 9.37
CA ALA A 138 -22.65 -13.91 9.67
C ALA A 138 -22.49 -14.52 11.07
N GLU A 139 -21.27 -14.70 11.58
CA GLU A 139 -21.02 -15.16 12.95
C GLU A 139 -21.47 -14.11 13.97
N ILE A 140 -21.22 -12.81 13.70
CA ILE A 140 -21.66 -11.70 14.56
C ILE A 140 -23.19 -11.58 14.60
N GLU A 141 -23.88 -11.78 13.47
CA GLU A 141 -25.34 -11.80 13.42
C GLU A 141 -25.94 -13.01 14.18
N ASN A 142 -25.30 -14.16 14.17
CA ASN A 142 -25.74 -15.34 14.92
C ASN A 142 -25.47 -15.23 16.42
N ASP A 143 -24.41 -14.56 16.84
CA ASP A 143 -24.10 -14.34 18.27
C ASP A 143 -24.97 -13.22 18.89
N GLY A 144 -25.48 -12.31 18.07
CA GLY A 144 -26.37 -11.19 18.47
C GLY A 144 -27.79 -11.57 18.88
N THR A 145 -28.20 -12.84 18.74
CA THR A 145 -29.54 -13.31 19.10
C THR A 145 -29.69 -13.73 20.56
N ALA A 146 -28.67 -13.60 21.40
CA ALA A 146 -28.70 -13.99 22.83
C ALA A 146 -28.16 -12.91 23.77
N SER A 147 -28.65 -11.67 23.70
CA SER A 147 -28.65 -10.77 24.87
C SER A 147 -29.39 -9.45 24.62
N ASP A 148 -30.70 -9.48 24.77
CA ASP A 148 -31.46 -8.32 25.14
C ASP A 148 -31.39 -8.18 26.68
N SER A 149 -30.62 -7.22 27.17
CA SER A 149 -30.71 -6.51 28.43
C SER A 149 -29.35 -6.05 28.96
N ALA A 150 -29.00 -4.80 28.70
CA ALA A 150 -28.47 -3.86 29.68
C ALA A 150 -27.97 -2.57 28.99
N GLN A 151 -28.85 -1.59 28.91
CA GLN A 151 -28.42 -0.19 28.98
C GLN A 151 -27.89 0.08 30.37
N LEU A 152 -26.70 0.67 30.49
CA LEU A 152 -26.41 1.68 31.52
C LEU A 152 -25.03 2.33 31.28
N ASP A 153 -25.11 3.62 31.28
CA ASP A 153 -24.10 4.68 31.38
C ASP A 153 -22.71 4.36 31.92
N ALA A 154 -21.68 4.93 31.24
CA ALA A 154 -20.54 5.52 31.95
C ALA A 154 -19.76 6.49 31.05
N GLU A 155 -19.85 7.76 31.41
CA GLU A 155 -18.89 8.79 31.03
C GLU A 155 -17.50 8.55 31.64
N GLY A 156 -16.48 8.97 30.90
CA GLY A 156 -15.26 9.54 31.46
C GLY A 156 -14.04 8.66 31.56
N GLY A 157 -13.00 9.03 30.82
CA GLY A 157 -11.67 8.54 31.11
C GLY A 157 -10.69 8.67 29.92
N SER A 158 -10.08 9.84 29.79
CA SER A 158 -8.98 10.12 28.86
C SER A 158 -7.76 9.24 29.12
N GLY A 159 -7.29 8.54 28.10
CA GLY A 159 -6.00 7.89 28.07
C GLY A 159 -5.53 7.77 26.63
N ARG A 160 -4.94 8.87 26.13
CA ARG A 160 -4.22 8.82 24.85
C ARG A 160 -2.93 8.06 25.06
N ASP A 161 -2.80 6.89 24.47
CA ASP A 161 -1.49 6.37 24.11
C ASP A 161 -1.49 6.03 22.62
N SER A 162 -0.82 6.90 21.87
CA SER A 162 -0.74 6.89 20.40
C SER A 162 0.59 6.31 20.00
N THR A 163 0.63 5.04 19.67
CA THR A 163 1.66 4.45 18.82
C THR A 163 1.03 3.88 17.56
N GLN A 164 0.45 4.76 16.74
CA GLN A 164 0.21 4.46 15.35
C GLN A 164 1.52 4.66 14.59
N GLU A 165 1.98 3.64 13.86
CA GLU A 165 2.87 3.84 12.74
C GLU A 165 2.11 4.66 11.70
N GLU A 166 2.17 6.00 11.82
CA GLU A 166 1.78 6.90 10.73
C GLU A 166 2.82 6.74 9.63
N GLU A 167 2.49 5.93 8.62
CA GLU A 167 3.17 6.00 7.33
C GLU A 167 3.15 7.46 6.86
N ALA A 168 4.33 8.03 6.68
CA ALA A 168 4.48 9.37 6.18
C ALA A 168 3.96 9.40 4.73
N VAL A 169 2.81 10.00 4.53
CA VAL A 169 2.26 10.27 3.21
C VAL A 169 3.16 11.29 2.52
N ASP A 170 3.58 10.99 1.28
CA ASP A 170 4.41 11.86 0.45
C ASP A 170 3.85 13.29 0.40
N GLU A 171 4.71 14.32 0.46
CA GLU A 171 4.26 15.72 0.34
C GLU A 171 3.57 16.01 -1.00
N GLU A 172 3.87 15.28 -2.07
CA GLU A 172 3.19 15.40 -3.36
C GLU A 172 1.78 14.78 -3.34
N ASP A 173 1.60 13.64 -2.65
CA ASP A 173 0.32 12.95 -2.56
C ASP A 173 -0.61 13.54 -1.47
N THR A 174 -0.07 14.11 -0.38
CA THR A 174 -0.89 14.82 0.63
C THR A 174 -1.55 16.08 0.07
N ASN A 175 -0.94 16.71 -0.94
CA ASN A 175 -1.57 17.86 -1.59
C ASN A 175 -2.68 17.44 -2.56
N ASP A 176 -2.57 16.29 -3.23
CA ASP A 176 -3.65 15.76 -4.07
C ASP A 176 -4.81 15.27 -3.18
N THR A 177 -4.53 14.58 -2.08
CA THR A 177 -5.54 14.12 -1.11
C THR A 177 -6.18 15.27 -0.33
N LEU A 178 -5.40 16.30 0.05
CA LEU A 178 -5.94 17.50 0.71
C LEU A 178 -6.74 18.38 -0.25
N ALA A 179 -6.33 18.46 -1.52
CA ALA A 179 -7.12 19.17 -2.54
C ALA A 179 -8.42 18.43 -2.84
N GLU A 180 -8.40 17.10 -2.83
CA GLU A 180 -9.60 16.28 -2.94
C GLU A 180 -10.47 16.35 -1.67
N GLN A 181 -9.90 16.37 -0.48
CA GLN A 181 -10.61 16.56 0.78
C GLN A 181 -11.15 17.98 0.96
N GLU A 182 -10.38 19.02 0.61
CA GLU A 182 -10.91 20.41 0.63
C GLU A 182 -11.99 20.64 -0.45
N ALA A 183 -11.91 19.92 -1.57
CA ALA A 183 -12.97 19.90 -2.57
C ALA A 183 -14.21 19.13 -2.09
N GLN A 184 -14.05 18.13 -1.24
CA GLN A 184 -15.12 17.38 -0.58
C GLN A 184 -15.71 18.14 0.61
N ASP A 185 -14.88 18.73 1.47
CA ASP A 185 -15.33 19.50 2.66
C ASP A 185 -16.02 20.82 2.30
N SER A 186 -15.62 21.48 1.21
CA SER A 186 -16.31 22.67 0.76
C SER A 186 -17.75 22.40 0.21
N ASN A 187 -18.01 21.13 -0.14
CA ASN A 187 -19.35 20.68 -0.52
C ASN A 187 -20.19 20.18 0.68
N SER A 188 -19.56 19.81 1.80
CA SER A 188 -20.26 19.27 2.99
C SER A 188 -20.82 20.36 3.93
N LYS A 189 -20.35 21.60 3.80
CA LYS A 189 -20.82 22.72 4.68
C LYS A 189 -22.08 23.44 4.19
N ASN A 190 -22.64 23.03 3.05
CA ASN A 190 -23.91 23.58 2.54
C ASN A 190 -24.96 22.47 2.33
N GLY A 191 -25.23 21.66 3.31
CA GLY A 191 -26.26 20.64 3.18
C GLY A 191 -26.68 20.09 4.54
N ARG A 192 -27.69 20.67 5.12
CA ARG A 192 -28.49 20.02 6.17
C ARG A 192 -29.42 18.98 5.54
N SER A 193 -29.59 17.88 6.26
CA SER A 193 -30.56 16.79 6.12
C SER A 193 -30.33 15.77 5.02
N ASP A 194 -29.61 14.70 5.38
CA ASP A 194 -29.84 13.37 4.80
C ASP A 194 -31.11 12.79 5.41
N MET A 195 -32.17 12.73 4.60
CA MET A 195 -33.30 11.83 4.85
C MET A 195 -33.06 10.57 4.03
N THR A 196 -32.75 9.49 4.70
CA THR A 196 -32.83 8.12 4.16
C THR A 196 -34.31 7.83 3.83
N LEU A 197 -34.57 7.59 2.56
CA LEU A 197 -35.88 7.06 2.13
C LEU A 197 -35.66 5.70 1.50
N GLY A 198 -36.23 4.70 2.15
CA GLY A 198 -36.31 3.33 1.66
C GLY A 198 -37.05 3.24 0.33
N ASP A 199 -36.66 2.19 -0.38
CA ASP A 199 -37.21 1.81 -1.69
C ASP A 199 -38.37 0.87 -1.42
N ASP A 200 -39.59 1.18 -1.92
CA ASP A 200 -40.59 0.16 -2.17
C ASP A 200 -41.66 0.58 -3.19
N SER A 201 -41.84 -0.34 -4.11
CA SER A 201 -42.99 -0.76 -4.91
C SER A 201 -43.69 0.20 -5.88
N ASP A 202 -43.74 -0.29 -7.12
CA ASP A 202 -44.69 0.05 -8.19
C ASP A 202 -45.81 -1.00 -8.20
N GLU A 203 -47.06 -0.57 -8.31
CA GLU A 203 -48.06 -1.12 -9.26
C GLU A 203 -49.42 -0.38 -9.21
N ALA A 204 -50.09 -0.29 -10.36
CA ALA A 204 -51.49 0.02 -10.70
C ALA A 204 -51.91 1.47 -10.93
N GLU A 205 -52.25 1.73 -12.18
CA GLU A 205 -52.98 2.93 -12.63
C GLU A 205 -54.48 2.72 -12.51
N GLU A 206 -55.21 3.63 -11.78
CA GLU A 206 -56.63 3.91 -12.03
C GLU A 206 -57.07 5.28 -11.46
N PHE A 207 -57.97 5.97 -12.16
CA PHE A 207 -58.64 7.28 -11.98
C PHE A 207 -58.25 8.09 -10.69
N LEU A 208 -57.61 9.24 -10.94
CA LEU A 208 -56.91 10.01 -9.95
C LEU A 208 -57.78 11.04 -9.22
N SER A 209 -57.76 10.97 -7.90
CA SER A 209 -58.22 12.05 -7.01
C SER A 209 -57.24 13.25 -6.94
N GLU A 210 -57.63 14.40 -6.44
CA GLU A 210 -56.76 15.57 -6.23
C GLU A 210 -55.51 15.23 -5.46
N GLU A 211 -55.59 14.33 -4.47
CA GLU A 211 -54.45 13.81 -3.72
C GLU A 211 -53.48 13.02 -4.61
N GLU A 212 -53.96 12.27 -5.57
CA GLU A 212 -53.16 11.51 -6.55
C GLU A 212 -52.49 12.41 -7.56
N LEU A 213 -53.16 13.51 -8.00
CA LEU A 213 -52.55 14.55 -8.82
C LEU A 213 -51.42 15.27 -8.08
N LEU A 214 -51.58 15.51 -6.80
CA LEU A 214 -50.53 16.06 -5.91
C LEU A 214 -49.38 15.08 -5.75
N ARG A 215 -49.64 13.79 -5.55
CA ARG A 215 -48.66 12.71 -5.48
C ARG A 215 -47.90 12.57 -6.80
N ARG A 216 -48.54 12.67 -7.97
CA ARG A 216 -47.88 12.66 -9.29
C ARG A 216 -47.02 13.90 -9.50
N LYS A 217 -47.45 15.07 -9.04
CA LYS A 217 -46.67 16.31 -9.08
C LYS A 217 -45.45 16.20 -8.20
N GLU A 218 -45.62 15.64 -6.99
CA GLU A 218 -44.50 15.32 -6.07
C GLU A 218 -43.59 14.21 -6.64
N ALA A 219 -44.14 13.18 -7.28
CA ALA A 219 -43.39 12.15 -7.99
C ALA A 219 -42.60 12.72 -9.17
N GLY A 220 -43.17 13.69 -9.91
CA GLY A 220 -42.47 14.43 -10.96
C GLY A 220 -41.31 15.26 -10.43
N ILE A 221 -41.50 15.94 -9.30
CA ILE A 221 -40.45 16.68 -8.61
C ILE A 221 -39.36 15.71 -8.09
N ARG A 222 -39.74 14.58 -7.51
CA ARG A 222 -38.81 13.53 -7.07
C ARG A 222 -38.03 12.93 -8.25
N ARG A 223 -38.69 12.71 -9.40
CA ARG A 223 -38.00 12.24 -10.63
C ARG A 223 -37.02 13.28 -11.14
N ALA A 224 -37.39 14.56 -11.24
CA ALA A 224 -36.49 15.63 -11.62
C ALA A 224 -35.30 15.76 -10.68
N TYR A 225 -35.53 15.61 -9.36
CA TYR A 225 -34.47 15.60 -8.34
C TYR A 225 -33.52 14.39 -8.51
N ARG A 226 -34.03 13.18 -8.75
CA ARG A 226 -33.20 11.98 -9.01
C ARG A 226 -32.34 12.17 -10.25
N ILE A 227 -32.90 12.70 -11.36
CA ILE A 227 -32.17 13.04 -12.59
C ILE A 227 -31.02 14.00 -12.28
N LEU A 228 -31.31 15.07 -11.54
CA LEU A 228 -30.30 16.05 -11.13
C LEU A 228 -29.18 15.43 -10.27
N VAL A 229 -29.53 14.53 -9.34
CA VAL A 229 -28.56 13.80 -8.49
C VAL A 229 -27.66 12.91 -9.33
N VAL A 230 -28.20 12.20 -10.33
CA VAL A 230 -27.39 11.34 -11.23
C VAL A 230 -26.47 12.19 -12.09
N LYS A 231 -26.97 13.27 -12.70
CA LYS A 231 -26.12 14.21 -13.48
C LYS A 231 -25.00 14.82 -12.63
N ARG A 232 -25.29 15.22 -11.38
CA ARG A 232 -24.31 15.70 -10.40
C ARG A 232 -23.25 14.64 -10.08
N LYS A 233 -23.66 13.38 -9.94
CA LYS A 233 -22.76 12.27 -9.66
C LYS A 233 -21.89 11.93 -10.86
N GLY A 234 -22.41 11.97 -12.08
CA GLY A 234 -21.64 11.82 -13.31
C GLY A 234 -20.52 12.84 -13.41
N VAL A 235 -20.80 14.11 -13.09
CA VAL A 235 -19.77 15.16 -13.01
C VAL A 235 -18.78 14.91 -11.87
N ARG A 236 -19.21 14.37 -10.73
CA ARG A 236 -18.30 14.08 -9.61
C ARG A 236 -17.31 12.97 -9.95
N ASN A 237 -17.77 11.89 -10.58
CA ASN A 237 -16.98 10.73 -10.99
C ASN A 237 -17.01 10.58 -12.50
N ILE A 238 -16.24 11.40 -13.21
CA ILE A 238 -16.12 11.35 -14.67
C ILE A 238 -15.35 10.10 -15.07
N SER A 239 -16.05 9.03 -15.41
CA SER A 239 -15.48 7.79 -15.94
C SER A 239 -16.61 6.94 -16.53
N VAL A 240 -16.38 6.36 -17.69
CA VAL A 240 -17.31 5.46 -18.38
C VAL A 240 -17.35 4.05 -17.79
N LEU A 241 -16.45 3.71 -16.88
CA LEU A 241 -16.37 2.39 -16.25
C LEU A 241 -17.55 2.13 -15.32
N ASN A 242 -18.06 0.91 -15.35
CA ASN A 242 -19.28 0.46 -14.69
C ASN A 242 -20.52 1.26 -15.08
N ILE A 243 -20.64 1.52 -16.38
CA ILE A 243 -21.80 2.14 -17.00
C ILE A 243 -22.19 1.30 -18.21
N LEU A 244 -23.43 0.84 -18.25
CA LEU A 244 -24.02 0.21 -19.41
C LEU A 244 -24.70 1.29 -20.27
N PHE A 245 -24.41 1.30 -21.55
CA PHE A 245 -24.99 2.22 -22.52
C PHE A 245 -25.83 1.46 -23.54
N ARG A 246 -27.02 1.98 -23.90
CA ARG A 246 -27.81 1.48 -25.03
C ARG A 246 -27.09 1.83 -26.33
N ARG A 247 -26.75 0.83 -27.16
CA ARG A 247 -26.00 1.07 -28.41
C ARG A 247 -26.72 2.02 -29.38
N SER A 248 -28.00 1.80 -29.60
CA SER A 248 -28.81 2.68 -30.51
C SER A 248 -28.78 4.16 -30.08
N PHE A 249 -28.79 4.45 -28.75
CA PHE A 249 -28.63 5.80 -28.24
C PHE A 249 -27.24 6.39 -28.56
N LEU A 250 -26.17 5.60 -28.45
CA LEU A 250 -24.81 6.03 -28.79
C LEU A 250 -24.67 6.32 -30.29
N GLU A 251 -25.29 5.51 -31.14
CA GLU A 251 -25.30 5.65 -32.61
C GLU A 251 -26.12 6.84 -33.06
N GLU A 252 -27.36 7.01 -32.56
CA GLU A 252 -28.25 8.13 -32.87
C GLU A 252 -27.59 9.48 -32.60
N HIS A 253 -26.89 9.59 -31.47
CA HIS A 253 -26.20 10.82 -31.08
C HIS A 253 -24.75 10.88 -31.53
N LYS A 254 -24.26 9.89 -32.29
CA LYS A 254 -22.88 9.79 -32.82
C LYS A 254 -21.79 10.01 -31.75
N LEU A 255 -22.03 9.47 -30.55
CA LEU A 255 -21.13 9.68 -29.40
C LEU A 255 -19.79 8.96 -29.61
N ARG A 256 -18.70 9.68 -29.53
CA ARG A 256 -17.32 9.17 -29.71
C ARG A 256 -16.36 9.83 -28.73
N PHE A 257 -15.37 9.05 -28.33
CA PHE A 257 -14.25 9.55 -27.51
C PHE A 257 -13.33 10.44 -28.35
N PRO A 258 -12.84 11.57 -27.82
CA PRO A 258 -11.82 12.38 -28.49
C PRO A 258 -10.47 11.66 -28.50
N GLU A 259 -10.01 11.25 -29.70
CA GLU A 259 -8.79 10.44 -29.86
C GLU A 259 -7.49 11.24 -29.75
N ASN A 260 -7.58 12.55 -29.71
CA ASN A 260 -6.47 13.45 -29.44
C ASN A 260 -6.11 13.53 -27.94
N LEU A 261 -6.91 12.94 -27.06
CA LEU A 261 -6.68 12.92 -25.61
C LEU A 261 -6.18 11.55 -25.13
N ILE A 262 -5.01 11.55 -24.51
CA ILE A 262 -4.47 10.38 -23.79
C ILE A 262 -5.14 10.28 -22.41
N TYR A 263 -5.31 11.42 -21.75
CA TYR A 263 -5.92 11.52 -20.41
C TYR A 263 -7.28 12.22 -20.51
N LEU A 264 -8.17 11.87 -19.60
CA LEU A 264 -9.48 12.56 -19.44
C LEU A 264 -10.42 12.46 -20.63
N SER A 265 -10.23 11.53 -21.56
CA SER A 265 -11.11 11.33 -22.74
C SER A 265 -12.53 10.91 -22.36
N ASP A 266 -12.74 10.40 -21.15
CA ASP A 266 -14.06 10.05 -20.62
C ASP A 266 -14.97 11.29 -20.43
N ALA A 267 -14.38 12.46 -20.16
CA ALA A 267 -15.16 13.65 -19.81
C ALA A 267 -16.04 14.16 -20.97
N PRO A 268 -15.48 14.39 -22.18
CA PRO A 268 -16.31 14.81 -23.32
C PRO A 268 -17.39 13.79 -23.67
N PHE A 269 -17.03 12.49 -23.72
CA PHE A 269 -17.97 11.43 -24.06
C PHE A 269 -19.13 11.32 -23.05
N LEU A 270 -18.80 11.17 -21.76
CA LEU A 270 -19.80 10.93 -20.71
C LEU A 270 -20.73 12.16 -20.52
N LEU A 271 -20.14 13.36 -20.50
CA LEU A 271 -20.94 14.56 -20.25
C LEU A 271 -21.82 14.92 -21.46
N GLU A 272 -21.33 14.64 -22.67
CA GLU A 272 -22.18 14.73 -23.87
C GLU A 272 -23.34 13.74 -23.78
N ALA A 273 -23.10 12.46 -23.47
CA ALA A 273 -24.15 11.45 -23.29
C ALA A 273 -25.18 11.89 -22.24
N LEU A 274 -24.73 12.38 -21.06
CA LEU A 274 -25.61 12.86 -19.99
C LEU A 274 -26.42 14.12 -20.40
N SER A 275 -25.98 14.87 -21.40
CA SER A 275 -26.71 16.03 -21.91
C SER A 275 -27.84 15.66 -22.85
N LYS A 276 -27.82 14.47 -23.46
CA LYS A 276 -28.71 14.02 -24.50
C LYS A 276 -29.89 13.20 -24.01
N THR A 277 -29.83 12.66 -22.78
CA THR A 277 -30.92 11.82 -22.23
C THR A 277 -31.23 12.13 -20.80
N ASP A 278 -32.47 11.84 -20.39
CA ASP A 278 -32.91 11.76 -18.99
C ASP A 278 -33.31 10.33 -18.58
N LYS A 279 -33.08 9.34 -19.49
CA LYS A 279 -33.36 7.93 -19.27
C LYS A 279 -32.15 7.24 -18.63
N PHE A 280 -31.95 7.39 -17.33
CA PHE A 280 -30.89 6.69 -16.60
C PHE A 280 -31.36 6.18 -15.26
N CYS A 281 -30.71 5.10 -14.84
CA CYS A 281 -30.94 4.53 -13.54
C CYS A 281 -29.61 4.10 -12.89
N LYS A 282 -29.68 3.64 -11.64
CA LYS A 282 -28.51 3.20 -10.88
C LYS A 282 -28.83 1.89 -10.20
N ARG A 283 -27.88 0.94 -10.24
CA ARG A 283 -27.94 -0.33 -9.52
C ARG A 283 -26.68 -0.52 -8.67
N LEU A 284 -26.82 -0.54 -7.36
CA LEU A 284 -25.69 -0.70 -6.44
C LEU A 284 -25.19 -2.15 -6.38
N GLY A 285 -26.04 -3.13 -6.71
CA GLY A 285 -25.70 -4.55 -6.81
C GLY A 285 -24.69 -4.85 -7.91
N ALA A 286 -24.72 -4.09 -9.01
CA ALA A 286 -23.75 -4.21 -10.08
C ALA A 286 -22.40 -3.62 -9.65
N LYS A 287 -21.43 -4.47 -9.31
CA LYS A 287 -20.15 -4.06 -8.71
C LYS A 287 -18.98 -4.27 -9.69
N TYR A 288 -18.27 -3.20 -9.97
CA TYR A 288 -17.04 -3.15 -10.76
C TYR A 288 -15.85 -2.96 -9.82
N VAL A 289 -14.86 -3.83 -9.85
CA VAL A 289 -13.68 -3.74 -9.01
C VAL A 289 -12.57 -3.01 -9.75
N LYS A 290 -12.32 -1.76 -9.32
CA LYS A 290 -11.27 -0.90 -9.89
C LYS A 290 -9.96 -1.17 -9.19
N ARG A 291 -9.00 -1.75 -9.93
CA ARG A 291 -7.67 -2.05 -9.40
C ARG A 291 -6.75 -0.83 -9.45
N LYS A 292 -6.00 -0.62 -8.38
CA LYS A 292 -4.85 0.27 -8.35
C LYS A 292 -3.58 -0.59 -8.40
N HIS A 293 -2.73 -0.38 -9.40
CA HIS A 293 -1.52 -1.17 -9.55
C HIS A 293 -0.59 -0.98 -8.35
N ASN A 294 -0.12 -2.08 -7.81
CA ASN A 294 0.81 -2.12 -6.67
C ASN A 294 2.29 -2.12 -7.11
N ASP A 295 2.57 -2.24 -8.41
CA ASP A 295 3.88 -2.07 -9.02
C ASP A 295 3.90 -0.87 -9.99
N ALA A 296 3.93 0.33 -9.40
CA ALA A 296 3.97 1.57 -10.16
C ALA A 296 5.34 1.84 -10.84
N ILE A 297 6.33 0.99 -10.64
CA ILE A 297 7.66 1.10 -11.27
C ILE A 297 7.69 0.32 -12.58
N ASN A 298 7.37 -0.98 -12.55
CA ASN A 298 7.45 -1.85 -13.73
C ASN A 298 6.15 -1.83 -14.56
N LEU A 299 4.99 -1.79 -13.88
CA LEU A 299 3.67 -1.83 -14.49
C LEU A 299 2.77 -0.67 -13.99
N PRO A 300 3.14 0.60 -14.23
CA PRO A 300 2.32 1.72 -13.79
C PRO A 300 0.99 1.74 -14.54
N SER A 301 -0.12 2.00 -13.84
CA SER A 301 -1.37 2.38 -14.49
C SER A 301 -1.25 3.77 -15.13
N LEU A 302 -2.13 4.06 -16.08
CA LEU A 302 -2.15 5.38 -16.76
C LEU A 302 -2.23 6.54 -15.75
N SER A 303 -2.93 6.35 -14.62
CA SER A 303 -3.08 7.36 -13.56
C SER A 303 -1.79 7.57 -12.75
N GLN A 304 -0.90 6.57 -12.68
CA GLN A 304 0.36 6.62 -11.92
C GLN A 304 1.53 7.19 -12.73
N ILE A 305 1.41 7.25 -14.06
CA ILE A 305 2.45 7.84 -14.92
C ILE A 305 2.52 9.35 -14.68
N LYS A 306 3.71 9.84 -14.31
CA LYS A 306 4.00 11.28 -14.18
C LYS A 306 4.31 11.88 -15.55
N ASP A 307 3.28 12.28 -16.27
CA ASP A 307 3.42 12.91 -17.59
C ASP A 307 3.18 14.43 -17.50
N PRO A 308 4.15 15.28 -17.88
CA PRO A 308 3.97 16.73 -17.97
C PRO A 308 2.83 17.12 -18.92
N ASN A 309 2.56 16.33 -19.97
CA ASN A 309 1.55 16.62 -20.98
C ASN A 309 0.12 16.50 -20.43
N ARG A 310 -0.07 15.83 -19.29
CA ARG A 310 -1.39 15.71 -18.64
C ARG A 310 -2.10 17.08 -18.42
N PHE A 311 -1.33 18.16 -18.26
CA PHE A 311 -1.90 19.48 -18.15
C PHE A 311 -2.51 19.98 -19.48
N PHE A 312 -1.88 19.68 -20.61
CA PHE A 312 -2.40 20.02 -21.92
C PHE A 312 -3.68 19.25 -22.24
N ASP A 313 -3.68 17.96 -21.98
CA ASP A 313 -4.89 17.14 -22.10
C ASP A 313 -6.01 17.64 -21.18
N PHE A 314 -5.67 18.15 -19.98
CA PHE A 314 -6.65 18.79 -19.11
C PHE A 314 -7.30 20.03 -19.75
N LEU A 315 -6.52 20.86 -20.42
CA LEU A 315 -7.05 22.03 -21.16
C LEU A 315 -7.91 21.61 -22.36
N ASP A 316 -7.44 20.63 -23.13
CA ASP A 316 -8.12 20.15 -24.32
C ASP A 316 -9.38 19.36 -23.97
N ALA A 317 -9.36 18.54 -22.91
CA ALA A 317 -10.55 17.85 -22.40
C ALA A 317 -11.64 18.84 -21.95
N TYR A 318 -11.25 19.97 -21.34
CA TYR A 318 -12.22 21.01 -21.01
C TYR A 318 -12.84 21.62 -22.27
N PHE A 319 -12.01 21.98 -23.24
CA PHE A 319 -12.48 22.54 -24.51
C PHE A 319 -13.42 21.56 -25.22
N GLU A 320 -13.01 20.32 -25.42
CA GLU A 320 -13.81 19.27 -26.04
C GLU A 320 -15.16 19.06 -25.33
N THR A 321 -15.12 19.00 -23.97
CA THR A 321 -16.35 18.83 -23.19
C THR A 321 -17.29 20.03 -23.35
N THR A 322 -16.73 21.23 -23.23
CA THR A 322 -17.55 22.47 -23.23
C THR A 322 -18.07 22.86 -24.60
N SER A 323 -17.49 22.34 -25.69
CA SER A 323 -18.05 22.48 -27.07
C SER A 323 -19.23 21.55 -27.34
N ARG A 324 -19.38 20.47 -26.56
CA ARG A 324 -20.41 19.42 -26.76
C ARG A 324 -21.62 19.58 -25.84
N ILE A 325 -21.52 20.36 -24.77
CA ILE A 325 -22.64 20.56 -23.84
C ILE A 325 -23.14 22.01 -23.81
N PRO A 326 -24.46 22.25 -23.64
CA PRO A 326 -25.02 23.60 -23.62
C PRO A 326 -24.41 24.45 -22.48
N ARG A 327 -24.09 25.73 -22.80
CA ARG A 327 -23.40 26.63 -21.84
C ARG A 327 -24.26 26.93 -20.60
N ASP A 328 -25.57 27.05 -20.75
CA ASP A 328 -26.47 27.48 -19.68
C ASP A 328 -27.00 26.29 -18.84
N SER A 329 -26.53 25.07 -19.13
CA SER A 329 -27.01 23.86 -18.44
C SER A 329 -26.41 23.72 -17.04
N GLU A 330 -27.19 23.14 -16.12
CA GLU A 330 -26.70 22.75 -14.78
C GLU A 330 -25.49 21.81 -14.87
N LEU A 331 -25.45 20.95 -15.88
CA LEU A 331 -24.32 20.06 -16.15
C LEU A 331 -23.03 20.85 -16.41
N ARG A 332 -23.12 21.91 -17.24
CA ARG A 332 -22.02 22.82 -17.54
C ARG A 332 -21.57 23.58 -16.29
N TYR A 333 -22.50 24.13 -15.52
CA TYR A 333 -22.19 24.83 -14.27
C TYR A 333 -21.38 23.92 -13.32
N ARG A 334 -21.82 22.68 -13.13
CA ARG A 334 -21.16 21.71 -12.25
C ARG A 334 -19.79 21.31 -12.79
N PHE A 335 -19.67 21.10 -14.09
CA PHE A 335 -18.39 20.76 -14.70
C PHE A 335 -17.40 21.91 -14.57
N ASP A 336 -17.80 23.14 -14.84
CA ASP A 336 -16.95 24.33 -14.68
C ASP A 336 -16.46 24.48 -13.23
N MET A 337 -17.36 24.30 -12.25
CA MET A 337 -16.98 24.35 -10.83
C MET A 337 -15.95 23.27 -10.46
N LYS A 338 -16.13 22.04 -10.93
CA LYS A 338 -15.18 20.95 -10.74
C LYS A 338 -13.85 21.24 -11.43
N TYR A 339 -13.89 21.68 -12.68
CA TYR A 339 -12.70 22.01 -13.44
C TYR A 339 -11.89 23.12 -12.77
N ILE A 340 -12.51 24.20 -12.35
CA ILE A 340 -11.87 25.31 -11.60
C ILE A 340 -11.30 24.80 -10.27
N SER A 341 -12.03 23.96 -9.56
CA SER A 341 -11.54 23.36 -8.31
C SER A 341 -10.27 22.56 -8.53
N TYR A 342 -10.25 21.71 -9.58
CA TYR A 342 -9.09 20.91 -9.94
C TYR A 342 -7.91 21.78 -10.42
N TYR A 343 -8.17 22.76 -11.28
CA TYR A 343 -7.13 23.70 -11.70
C TYR A 343 -6.50 24.44 -10.51
N THR A 344 -7.33 25.05 -9.65
CA THR A 344 -6.84 25.89 -8.56
C THR A 344 -6.21 25.10 -7.41
N GLY A 345 -6.68 23.86 -7.17
CA GLY A 345 -6.18 22.98 -6.11
C GLY A 345 -4.96 22.16 -6.52
N VAL A 346 -4.92 21.67 -7.75
CA VAL A 346 -3.91 20.73 -8.22
C VAL A 346 -2.94 21.37 -9.21
N TYR A 347 -3.44 21.81 -10.36
CA TYR A 347 -2.55 22.24 -11.45
C TYR A 347 -1.81 23.55 -11.18
N ALA A 348 -2.47 24.59 -10.70
CA ALA A 348 -1.82 25.87 -10.45
C ALA A 348 -0.68 25.79 -9.41
N PRO A 349 -0.85 25.05 -8.28
CA PRO A 349 0.24 24.74 -7.37
C PRO A 349 1.38 23.90 -7.99
N LYS A 350 1.06 22.86 -8.76
CA LYS A 350 2.06 22.00 -9.43
C LYS A 350 2.87 22.77 -10.46
N LEU A 351 2.22 23.53 -11.34
CA LEU A 351 2.88 24.37 -12.34
C LEU A 351 3.85 25.37 -11.70
N LYS A 352 3.45 26.00 -10.58
CA LYS A 352 4.32 26.92 -9.85
C LYS A 352 5.55 26.24 -9.26
N ARG A 353 5.43 25.05 -8.74
CA ARG A 353 6.53 24.29 -8.12
C ARG A 353 7.50 23.70 -9.15
N SER A 354 6.95 23.11 -10.19
CA SER A 354 7.72 22.39 -11.22
C SER A 354 8.44 23.31 -12.19
N LYS A 355 8.18 24.61 -12.16
CA LYS A 355 8.63 25.56 -13.20
C LYS A 355 8.25 25.08 -14.61
N ASN A 356 7.13 24.40 -14.77
CA ASN A 356 6.67 23.78 -16.01
C ASN A 356 6.47 24.86 -17.10
N PRO A 357 6.88 24.59 -18.36
CA PRO A 357 6.63 25.47 -19.52
C PRO A 357 5.15 25.79 -19.76
N ALA A 358 4.22 25.06 -19.16
CA ALA A 358 2.79 25.35 -19.21
C ALA A 358 2.42 26.76 -18.64
N TRP A 359 3.30 27.42 -17.93
CA TRP A 359 3.21 28.85 -17.60
C TRP A 359 3.69 29.76 -18.72
N SER A 360 4.08 29.25 -19.88
CA SER A 360 4.37 30.06 -21.04
C SER A 360 3.16 30.91 -21.43
N GLU A 361 3.43 32.01 -22.06
CA GLU A 361 2.40 32.99 -22.44
C GLU A 361 1.28 32.36 -23.28
N GLU A 362 1.62 31.49 -24.23
CA GLU A 362 0.68 30.74 -25.07
C GLU A 362 -0.32 29.92 -24.29
N ASN A 363 0.18 29.04 -23.37
CA ASN A 363 -0.66 28.17 -22.54
C ASN A 363 -1.51 28.98 -21.56
N PHE A 364 -0.98 30.11 -21.05
CA PHE A 364 -1.74 31.00 -20.19
C PHE A 364 -2.88 31.67 -20.96
N VAL A 365 -2.63 32.12 -22.20
CA VAL A 365 -3.67 32.70 -23.09
C VAL A 365 -4.74 31.66 -23.39
N LYS A 366 -4.37 30.40 -23.71
CA LYS A 366 -5.32 29.29 -23.92
C LYS A 366 -6.20 29.10 -22.69
N MET A 367 -5.61 28.97 -21.49
CA MET A 367 -6.37 28.82 -20.23
C MET A 367 -7.26 30.05 -19.96
N SER A 368 -6.77 31.26 -20.23
CA SER A 368 -7.53 32.49 -20.08
C SER A 368 -8.78 32.53 -20.97
N ASN A 369 -8.62 32.16 -22.24
CA ASN A 369 -9.73 32.11 -23.19
C ASN A 369 -10.80 31.08 -22.80
N LEU A 370 -10.37 29.91 -22.30
CA LEU A 370 -11.28 28.90 -21.76
C LEU A 370 -12.08 29.44 -20.55
N MET A 371 -11.43 30.18 -19.65
CA MET A 371 -12.10 30.77 -18.48
C MET A 371 -13.09 31.89 -18.82
N LYS A 372 -12.93 32.58 -19.96
CA LYS A 372 -13.95 33.54 -20.46
C LYS A 372 -15.27 32.87 -20.87
N GLN A 373 -15.21 31.59 -21.18
CA GLN A 373 -16.38 30.80 -21.65
C GLN A 373 -17.08 30.02 -20.53
N ILE A 374 -16.69 30.22 -19.27
CA ILE A 374 -17.34 29.53 -18.14
C ILE A 374 -18.82 29.90 -18.03
N HIS A 375 -19.60 29.04 -17.38
CA HIS A 375 -21.00 29.32 -17.09
C HIS A 375 -21.18 30.68 -16.38
N PRO A 376 -22.14 31.53 -16.71
CA PRO A 376 -22.27 32.91 -16.21
C PRO A 376 -22.28 33.01 -14.67
N GLU A 377 -22.95 32.08 -13.98
CA GLU A 377 -23.10 32.10 -12.52
C GLU A 377 -21.87 31.63 -11.75
N VAL A 378 -20.93 30.92 -12.41
CA VAL A 378 -19.76 30.32 -11.73
C VAL A 378 -18.89 31.39 -11.09
N LEU A 379 -18.57 32.47 -11.80
CA LEU A 379 -17.70 33.51 -11.26
C LEU A 379 -18.31 34.19 -10.03
N GLY A 380 -19.64 34.35 -9.99
CA GLY A 380 -20.41 34.88 -8.85
C GLY A 380 -20.31 33.98 -7.62
N SER A 381 -20.39 32.66 -7.83
CA SER A 381 -20.38 31.65 -6.77
C SER A 381 -18.98 31.41 -6.18
N LEU A 382 -17.89 31.75 -6.91
CA LEU A 382 -16.52 31.56 -6.44
C LEU A 382 -16.16 32.53 -5.31
N LYS A 383 -15.46 32.06 -4.29
CA LYS A 383 -14.98 32.86 -3.13
C LYS A 383 -13.45 32.80 -2.98
N GLY A 384 -12.90 33.72 -2.23
CA GLY A 384 -11.53 33.74 -1.75
C GLY A 384 -10.47 33.56 -2.84
N TYR A 385 -9.57 32.60 -2.69
CA TYR A 385 -8.46 32.30 -3.59
C TYR A 385 -8.95 31.94 -5.00
N ARG A 386 -9.95 31.07 -5.12
CA ARG A 386 -10.49 30.60 -6.42
C ARG A 386 -11.01 31.76 -7.25
N ARG A 387 -11.79 32.69 -6.65
CA ARG A 387 -12.31 33.86 -7.36
C ARG A 387 -11.18 34.77 -7.85
N ARG A 388 -10.16 34.99 -7.02
CA ARG A 388 -9.03 35.88 -7.38
C ARG A 388 -8.20 35.34 -8.54
N ILE A 389 -7.89 34.02 -8.53
CA ILE A 389 -7.09 33.43 -9.61
C ILE A 389 -7.84 33.36 -10.92
N ILE A 390 -9.16 33.03 -10.91
CA ILE A 390 -9.96 33.00 -12.14
C ILE A 390 -10.13 34.42 -12.71
N LYS A 391 -10.34 35.44 -11.89
CA LYS A 391 -10.34 36.83 -12.35
C LYS A 391 -9.02 37.22 -13.01
N ALA A 392 -7.87 36.86 -12.43
CA ALA A 392 -6.57 37.13 -13.02
C ALA A 392 -6.38 36.44 -14.38
N LEU A 393 -6.90 35.20 -14.51
CA LEU A 393 -6.89 34.47 -15.79
C LEU A 393 -7.77 35.17 -16.83
N ILE A 394 -9.01 35.52 -16.51
CA ILE A 394 -9.92 36.21 -17.42
C ILE A 394 -9.30 37.53 -17.92
N ASN A 395 -8.61 38.26 -17.05
CA ASN A 395 -7.94 39.51 -17.37
C ASN A 395 -6.55 39.34 -18.04
N GLN A 396 -6.13 38.10 -18.31
CA GLN A 396 -4.81 37.75 -18.88
C GLN A 396 -3.60 38.28 -18.07
N ASP A 397 -3.76 38.46 -16.77
CA ASP A 397 -2.67 38.89 -15.89
C ASP A 397 -1.87 37.73 -15.32
N VAL A 398 -0.84 37.30 -16.07
CA VAL A 398 0.08 36.22 -15.70
C VAL A 398 0.75 36.47 -14.36
N LYS A 399 1.24 37.70 -14.18
CA LYS A 399 1.99 38.09 -12.97
C LYS A 399 1.11 38.09 -11.72
N ALA A 400 -0.14 38.58 -11.86
CA ALA A 400 -1.11 38.48 -10.77
C ALA A 400 -1.46 37.06 -10.43
N SER A 401 -1.73 36.20 -11.44
CA SER A 401 -2.01 34.78 -11.22
C SER A 401 -0.89 34.08 -10.46
N GLN A 402 0.35 34.23 -10.87
CA GLN A 402 1.52 33.68 -10.18
C GLN A 402 1.68 34.18 -8.73
N ARG A 403 1.47 35.51 -8.51
CA ARG A 403 1.50 36.10 -7.15
C ARG A 403 0.41 35.53 -6.25
N ILE A 404 -0.81 35.35 -6.78
CA ILE A 404 -1.94 34.79 -6.03
C ILE A 404 -1.64 33.35 -5.61
N VAL A 405 -1.14 32.48 -6.53
CA VAL A 405 -0.74 31.11 -6.23
C VAL A 405 0.37 31.10 -5.17
N THR A 406 1.42 31.92 -5.33
CA THR A 406 2.52 31.98 -4.38
C THR A 406 2.06 32.35 -2.97
N ARG A 407 1.19 33.37 -2.84
CA ARG A 407 0.62 33.79 -1.55
C ARG A 407 -0.26 32.72 -0.93
N HIS A 408 -1.05 32.02 -1.75
CA HIS A 408 -1.89 30.93 -1.28
C HIS A 408 -1.06 29.74 -0.75
N LEU A 409 -0.03 29.33 -1.47
CA LEU A 409 0.88 28.27 -1.03
C LEU A 409 1.64 28.67 0.26
N ALA A 410 2.06 29.92 0.38
CA ALA A 410 2.68 30.44 1.60
C ALA A 410 1.71 30.43 2.79
N TYR A 411 0.45 30.81 2.56
CA TYR A 411 -0.62 30.73 3.57
C TYR A 411 -0.88 29.30 4.02
N LEU A 412 -1.03 28.36 3.09
CA LEU A 412 -1.25 26.93 3.41
C LEU A 412 -0.07 26.35 4.21
N LYS A 413 1.16 26.68 3.79
CA LYS A 413 2.39 26.28 4.50
C LYS A 413 2.41 26.84 5.93
N LEU A 414 2.11 28.13 6.12
CA LEU A 414 2.06 28.74 7.44
C LEU A 414 0.97 28.11 8.32
N LYS A 415 -0.24 27.92 7.78
CA LYS A 415 -1.36 27.27 8.48
C LYS A 415 -1.00 25.86 8.95
N ARG A 416 -0.28 25.08 8.10
CA ARG A 416 0.19 23.73 8.44
C ARG A 416 1.26 23.75 9.54
N ILE A 417 2.23 24.67 9.44
CA ILE A 417 3.30 24.85 10.45
C ILE A 417 2.72 25.17 11.82
N VAL A 418 1.73 26.08 11.89
CA VAL A 418 1.10 26.47 13.17
C VAL A 418 0.30 25.34 13.79
N ARG A 419 -0.29 24.45 12.98
CA ARG A 419 -1.16 23.36 13.44
C ARG A 419 -0.43 22.07 13.78
N SER A 420 0.79 21.85 13.32
CA SER A 420 1.49 20.58 13.43
C SER A 420 2.96 20.75 13.77
N ARG A 421 3.39 20.21 14.94
CA ARG A 421 4.80 20.14 15.33
C ARG A 421 5.64 19.41 14.27
N LYS A 422 5.12 18.34 13.67
CA LYS A 422 5.78 17.60 12.58
C LYS A 422 6.05 18.53 11.39
N ALA A 423 5.07 19.34 10.97
CA ALA A 423 5.25 20.30 9.86
C ALA A 423 6.24 21.41 10.18
N LEU A 424 6.28 21.89 11.44
CA LEU A 424 7.30 22.84 11.89
C LEU A 424 8.70 22.21 11.80
N TYR A 425 8.90 21.01 12.36
CA TYR A 425 10.20 20.32 12.36
C TYR A 425 10.66 20.00 10.94
N MET A 426 9.74 19.57 10.08
CA MET A 426 10.02 19.37 8.66
C MET A 426 10.46 20.66 7.96
N SER A 427 9.78 21.78 8.24
CA SER A 427 10.17 23.09 7.69
C SER A 427 11.56 23.52 8.16
N LEU A 428 11.89 23.31 9.44
CA LEU A 428 13.22 23.54 9.99
C LEU A 428 14.27 22.62 9.35
N TYR A 429 13.95 21.35 9.19
CA TYR A 429 14.80 20.37 8.50
C TYR A 429 15.21 20.85 7.12
N ILE A 430 14.23 21.11 6.25
CA ILE A 430 14.48 21.46 4.83
C ILE A 430 15.13 22.86 4.69
N HIS A 431 14.67 23.86 5.45
CA HIS A 431 15.05 25.25 5.18
C HIS A 431 16.16 25.79 6.08
N VAL A 432 16.41 25.16 7.23
CA VAL A 432 17.41 25.60 8.21
C VAL A 432 18.52 24.57 8.38
N PHE A 433 18.16 23.30 8.75
CA PHE A 433 19.16 22.32 9.13
C PHE A 433 19.94 21.78 7.93
N MET A 434 19.29 21.53 6.80
CA MET A 434 19.94 21.11 5.55
C MET A 434 20.93 22.13 4.99
N LYS A 435 20.90 23.39 5.48
CA LYS A 435 21.86 24.44 5.10
C LYS A 435 23.03 24.55 6.10
N ARG A 436 23.00 23.81 7.21
CA ARG A 436 24.10 23.80 8.18
C ARG A 436 25.27 22.97 7.66
N PRO A 437 26.51 23.29 8.05
CA PRO A 437 27.66 22.46 7.74
C PRO A 437 27.45 21.02 8.20
N MET A 438 27.94 20.09 7.40
CA MET A 438 27.94 18.67 7.77
C MET A 438 28.90 18.44 8.93
N GLN A 439 28.56 17.55 9.84
CA GLN A 439 29.37 17.14 10.96
C GLN A 439 29.94 15.73 10.71
N ASN A 440 31.14 15.47 11.18
CA ASN A 440 31.68 14.11 11.19
C ASN A 440 30.98 13.28 12.27
N ALA A 441 29.68 13.08 12.07
CA ALA A 441 28.76 12.38 12.94
C ALA A 441 28.19 11.16 12.24
N ILE A 442 28.01 10.08 13.01
CA ILE A 442 27.36 8.86 12.57
C ILE A 442 26.03 8.75 13.32
N LEU A 443 24.94 8.65 12.57
CA LEU A 443 23.61 8.44 13.12
C LEU A 443 23.27 6.95 13.01
N PHE A 444 23.07 6.31 14.14
CA PHE A 444 22.68 4.89 14.26
C PHE A 444 21.20 4.77 14.58
N GLU A 445 20.53 3.83 13.92
CA GLU A 445 19.16 3.46 14.22
C GLU A 445 18.96 1.95 14.01
N SER A 446 18.40 1.27 15.02
CA SER A 446 18.04 -0.13 14.95
C SER A 446 16.55 -0.27 15.23
N PHE A 447 15.82 -1.00 14.35
CA PHE A 447 14.38 -1.25 14.46
C PHE A 447 13.57 0.02 14.82
N PHE A 448 13.81 1.10 14.06
CA PHE A 448 13.11 2.40 14.22
C PHE A 448 13.34 3.05 15.61
N GLY A 449 14.46 2.78 16.26
CA GLY A 449 14.80 3.31 17.56
C GLY A 449 14.23 2.51 18.74
N LYS A 450 13.65 1.35 18.51
CA LYS A 450 13.06 0.52 19.57
C LYS A 450 14.10 -0.21 20.41
N ASN A 451 15.19 -0.69 19.77
CA ASN A 451 16.21 -1.55 20.40
C ASN A 451 17.63 -1.04 20.17
N TYR A 452 18.53 -1.37 21.09
CA TYR A 452 19.97 -1.28 20.89
C TYR A 452 20.48 -2.68 20.55
N SER A 453 20.54 -3.01 19.26
CA SER A 453 20.79 -4.37 18.77
C SER A 453 21.17 -4.41 17.30
N ASP A 454 21.33 -5.61 16.76
CA ASP A 454 21.55 -5.88 15.35
C ASP A 454 22.86 -5.27 14.81
N SER A 455 23.16 -5.38 13.55
CA SER A 455 24.38 -4.91 12.90
C SER A 455 24.77 -3.46 13.23
N PRO A 456 23.83 -2.50 13.38
CA PRO A 456 24.19 -1.14 13.83
C PRO A 456 24.87 -1.11 15.21
N LYS A 457 24.48 -1.98 16.17
CA LYS A 457 25.14 -2.09 17.50
C LYS A 457 26.59 -2.50 17.35
N TYR A 458 26.88 -3.57 16.63
CA TYR A 458 28.23 -4.14 16.51
C TYR A 458 29.16 -3.24 15.69
N ILE A 459 28.67 -2.58 14.64
CA ILE A 459 29.41 -1.55 13.92
C ILE A 459 29.76 -0.37 14.85
N TYR A 460 28.78 0.08 15.66
CA TYR A 460 29.02 1.15 16.63
C TYR A 460 30.08 0.76 17.68
N GLU A 461 29.94 -0.43 18.29
CA GLU A 461 30.85 -0.89 19.32
C GLU A 461 32.29 -1.02 18.77
N TYR A 462 32.46 -1.53 17.54
CA TYR A 462 33.76 -1.60 16.88
C TYR A 462 34.33 -0.18 16.63
N LEU A 463 33.53 0.73 16.09
CA LEU A 463 33.96 2.13 15.85
C LEU A 463 34.30 2.86 17.15
N ALA A 464 33.46 2.73 18.17
CA ALA A 464 33.65 3.44 19.43
C ALA A 464 34.87 2.92 20.23
N LYS A 465 35.21 1.64 20.06
CA LYS A 465 36.40 1.03 20.63
C LYS A 465 37.68 1.44 19.91
N ASN A 466 37.70 1.42 18.58
CA ASN A 466 38.90 1.61 17.78
C ASN A 466 39.12 3.07 17.32
N TYR A 467 38.06 3.88 17.24
CA TYR A 467 38.08 5.27 16.74
C TYR A 467 37.30 6.22 17.66
N PRO A 468 37.53 6.25 18.99
CA PRO A 468 36.64 6.92 19.98
C PRO A 468 36.48 8.42 19.79
N ASP A 469 37.51 9.11 19.27
CA ASP A 469 37.53 10.57 19.13
C ASP A 469 37.34 11.04 17.65
N GLN A 470 37.28 10.11 16.71
CA GLN A 470 37.21 10.44 15.31
C GLN A 470 35.78 10.86 14.88
N TYR A 471 34.76 10.29 15.52
CA TYR A 471 33.38 10.47 15.15
C TYR A 471 32.52 10.91 16.33
N LYS A 472 31.45 11.63 16.00
CA LYS A 472 30.39 11.93 16.95
C LYS A 472 29.29 10.87 16.81
N PHE A 473 29.13 10.02 17.79
CA PHE A 473 28.18 8.92 17.79
C PHE A 473 26.79 9.36 18.28
N ILE A 474 25.76 9.19 17.45
CA ILE A 474 24.38 9.57 17.74
C ILE A 474 23.50 8.35 17.60
N TRP A 475 22.81 7.97 18.67
CA TRP A 475 21.87 6.87 18.69
C TRP A 475 20.42 7.35 18.72
N VAL A 476 19.62 6.90 17.76
CA VAL A 476 18.17 7.03 17.79
C VAL A 476 17.63 5.93 18.67
N ILE A 477 17.05 6.28 19.82
CA ILE A 477 16.53 5.33 20.80
C ILE A 477 15.35 5.93 21.55
N ASP A 478 14.24 5.18 21.65
CA ASP A 478 13.01 5.65 22.31
C ASP A 478 13.05 5.46 23.81
N LYS A 479 13.62 4.35 24.27
CA LYS A 479 13.76 4.02 25.71
C LYS A 479 14.96 4.75 26.30
N ARG A 480 14.73 5.76 27.14
CA ARG A 480 15.82 6.56 27.76
C ARG A 480 16.78 5.75 28.60
N ASN A 481 16.31 4.68 29.24
CA ASN A 481 17.09 3.87 30.19
C ASN A 481 17.94 2.80 29.49
N THR A 482 17.89 2.63 28.17
CA THR A 482 18.72 1.69 27.43
C THR A 482 20.20 1.98 27.71
N LYS A 483 20.96 0.99 28.18
CA LYS A 483 22.37 1.13 28.43
C LYS A 483 23.11 0.95 27.11
N ILE A 484 23.88 1.95 26.70
CA ILE A 484 24.76 1.92 25.52
C ILE A 484 26.18 2.18 26.02
N PRO A 485 27.16 1.33 25.69
CA PRO A 485 28.55 1.52 26.10
C PRO A 485 29.19 2.69 25.34
N TYR A 486 30.35 3.13 25.80
CA TYR A 486 31.17 4.19 25.22
C TYR A 486 30.46 5.57 25.12
N ARG A 487 31.18 6.57 24.59
CA ARG A 487 30.70 7.94 24.48
C ARG A 487 29.70 8.07 23.32
N HIS A 488 28.47 8.49 23.62
CA HIS A 488 27.41 8.67 22.63
C HIS A 488 26.41 9.76 23.04
N LYS A 489 25.53 10.13 22.12
CA LYS A 489 24.35 10.97 22.38
C LYS A 489 23.08 10.22 21.98
N LYS A 490 22.12 10.09 22.90
CA LYS A 490 20.79 9.53 22.62
C LYS A 490 19.83 10.61 22.15
N ILE A 491 19.06 10.31 21.13
CA ILE A 491 18.00 11.17 20.63
C ILE A 491 16.74 10.32 20.38
N LYS A 492 15.57 10.91 20.55
CA LYS A 492 14.30 10.24 20.26
C LYS A 492 13.92 10.41 18.79
N ARG A 493 13.41 9.34 18.16
CA ARG A 493 12.88 9.38 16.77
C ARG A 493 11.81 10.46 16.65
N TYR A 494 11.76 11.16 15.53
CA TYR A 494 10.87 12.31 15.25
C TYR A 494 10.97 13.50 16.23
N SER A 495 11.96 13.55 17.11
CA SER A 495 12.25 14.76 17.90
C SER A 495 12.96 15.82 17.05
N LEU A 496 12.98 17.07 17.49
CA LEU A 496 13.71 18.15 16.79
C LEU A 496 15.18 17.80 16.56
N LEU A 497 15.82 17.11 17.51
CA LEU A 497 17.21 16.64 17.38
C LEU A 497 17.34 15.55 16.30
N TYR A 498 16.33 14.70 16.14
CA TYR A 498 16.31 13.71 15.04
C TYR A 498 16.37 14.39 13.68
N TYR A 499 15.50 15.39 13.42
CA TYR A 499 15.53 16.16 12.18
C TYR A 499 16.85 16.90 12.00
N TYR A 500 17.42 17.43 13.10
CA TYR A 500 18.73 18.08 13.05
C TYR A 500 19.84 17.11 12.63
N TYR A 501 19.97 15.96 13.29
CA TYR A 501 21.04 15.01 12.97
C TYR A 501 20.82 14.29 11.63
N LEU A 502 19.61 14.06 11.20
CA LEU A 502 19.35 13.64 9.81
C LEU A 502 19.89 14.65 8.77
N ALA A 503 19.90 15.93 9.09
CA ALA A 503 20.38 16.95 8.18
C ALA A 503 21.90 17.15 8.19
N VAL A 504 22.59 16.91 9.33
CA VAL A 504 23.99 17.28 9.51
C VAL A 504 24.95 16.11 9.65
N SER A 505 24.47 14.87 9.83
CA SER A 505 25.35 13.71 9.95
C SER A 505 25.94 13.31 8.62
N LYS A 506 27.25 12.98 8.61
CA LYS A 506 27.95 12.49 7.43
C LYS A 506 27.58 11.03 7.13
N TYR A 507 27.34 10.22 8.15
CA TYR A 507 27.07 8.80 7.98
C TYR A 507 25.75 8.40 8.63
N PHE A 508 25.03 7.48 7.98
CA PHE A 508 23.83 6.82 8.48
C PHE A 508 24.06 5.31 8.50
N VAL A 509 23.77 4.65 9.63
CA VAL A 509 23.87 3.20 9.80
C VAL A 509 22.53 2.69 10.31
N PHE A 510 21.70 2.18 9.41
CA PHE A 510 20.34 1.78 9.71
C PHE A 510 20.05 0.36 9.22
N ASN A 511 19.24 -0.40 9.98
CA ASN A 511 18.75 -1.70 9.57
C ASN A 511 17.29 -1.69 9.07
N GLY A 512 16.58 -0.58 9.22
CA GLY A 512 15.18 -0.40 8.81
C GLY A 512 15.03 0.66 7.72
N ARG A 513 13.82 0.73 7.16
CA ARG A 513 13.44 1.73 6.18
C ARG A 513 13.31 3.11 6.82
N GLN A 514 13.67 4.15 6.08
CA GLN A 514 13.50 5.52 6.53
C GLN A 514 12.19 6.13 5.99
N PRO A 515 11.65 7.18 6.64
CA PRO A 515 10.51 7.92 6.09
C PRO A 515 10.85 8.51 4.72
N GLU A 516 9.90 8.49 3.78
CA GLU A 516 10.10 8.99 2.41
C GLU A 516 10.53 10.47 2.34
N TRP A 517 10.18 11.26 3.35
CA TRP A 517 10.56 12.67 3.45
C TRP A 517 12.01 12.87 3.91
N ALA A 518 12.68 11.85 4.42
CA ALA A 518 14.07 11.94 4.86
C ALA A 518 14.98 12.03 3.61
N ILE A 519 15.44 13.24 3.31
CA ILE A 519 16.30 13.51 2.16
C ILE A 519 17.75 13.34 2.59
N LYS A 520 18.46 12.43 1.96
CA LYS A 520 19.91 12.28 2.11
C LYS A 520 20.62 13.40 1.33
N ARG A 521 21.63 14.01 1.93
CA ARG A 521 22.53 14.94 1.22
C ARG A 521 23.44 14.14 0.29
N GLU A 522 23.88 14.73 -0.80
CA GLU A 522 24.77 14.10 -1.78
C GLU A 522 26.10 13.65 -1.19
N ASP A 523 26.63 14.45 -0.25
CA ASP A 523 27.89 14.23 0.45
C ASP A 523 27.74 13.37 1.73
N SER A 524 26.54 12.91 2.08
CA SER A 524 26.30 11.93 3.15
C SER A 524 26.40 10.51 2.64
N VAL A 525 26.84 9.58 3.50
CA VAL A 525 26.98 8.16 3.22
C VAL A 525 25.90 7.38 3.98
N PHE A 526 25.14 6.56 3.29
CA PHE A 526 24.08 5.73 3.85
C PHE A 526 24.46 4.25 3.76
N LEU A 527 24.73 3.63 4.91
CA LEU A 527 24.89 2.20 5.07
C LEU A 527 23.57 1.57 5.52
N GLN A 528 22.93 0.82 4.64
CA GLN A 528 21.81 -0.06 4.97
C GLN A 528 22.36 -1.43 5.39
N THR A 529 22.14 -1.80 6.65
CA THR A 529 22.64 -3.11 7.13
C THR A 529 21.66 -4.24 6.85
N TRP A 530 20.40 -3.91 6.54
CA TRP A 530 19.27 -4.83 6.52
C TRP A 530 19.15 -5.58 7.87
N HIS A 531 18.34 -6.62 7.97
CA HIS A 531 18.05 -7.26 9.26
C HIS A 531 17.74 -8.76 9.17
N GLY A 532 18.10 -9.44 8.08
CA GLY A 532 17.95 -10.89 7.97
C GLY A 532 18.10 -11.43 6.54
N THR A 533 18.58 -12.67 6.44
CA THR A 533 18.52 -13.47 5.22
C THR A 533 17.07 -13.81 4.91
N PRO A 534 16.53 -13.54 3.72
CA PRO A 534 15.11 -13.71 3.45
C PRO A 534 14.77 -15.16 3.09
N LEU A 535 13.92 -15.80 3.88
CA LEU A 535 13.18 -16.98 3.46
C LEU A 535 12.00 -16.59 2.54
N LYS A 536 11.31 -15.52 2.90
CA LYS A 536 10.09 -15.02 2.24
C LYS A 536 10.44 -14.07 1.09
N LYS A 537 9.67 -14.12 0.02
CA LYS A 537 9.82 -13.18 -1.11
C LYS A 537 9.72 -11.73 -0.60
N LEU A 538 10.56 -10.87 -1.15
CA LEU A 538 10.67 -9.45 -0.78
C LEU A 538 10.29 -8.54 -1.95
N VAL A 539 9.65 -7.45 -1.65
CA VAL A 539 9.37 -6.26 -2.47
C VAL A 539 8.98 -6.58 -3.92
N PHE A 540 9.94 -6.51 -4.87
CA PHE A 540 9.65 -6.72 -6.30
C PHE A 540 9.46 -8.20 -6.67
N ASP A 541 9.96 -9.12 -5.84
CA ASP A 541 9.75 -10.55 -6.01
C ASP A 541 8.38 -11.03 -5.47
N ILE A 542 7.65 -10.16 -4.73
CA ILE A 542 6.28 -10.43 -4.29
C ILE A 542 5.34 -10.17 -5.46
N GLU A 543 4.62 -11.17 -5.90
CA GLU A 543 3.62 -11.06 -6.97
C GLU A 543 2.42 -10.25 -6.51
N GLU A 544 1.81 -10.62 -5.38
CA GLU A 544 0.69 -9.91 -4.79
C GLU A 544 1.00 -9.37 -3.40
N ILE A 545 0.84 -8.06 -3.21
CA ILE A 545 1.06 -7.40 -1.93
C ILE A 545 -0.24 -7.40 -1.13
N THR A 546 -0.35 -8.26 -0.13
CA THR A 546 -1.53 -8.41 0.72
C THR A 546 -1.44 -7.62 2.02
N SER A 547 -0.24 -7.42 2.56
CA SER A 547 0.01 -6.85 3.89
C SER A 547 0.55 -5.42 3.91
N ALA A 548 0.64 -4.76 2.73
CA ALA A 548 1.19 -3.40 2.62
C ALA A 548 0.37 -2.51 1.68
N THR A 549 0.67 -1.21 1.68
CA THR A 549 -0.01 -0.24 0.81
C THR A 549 0.35 -0.41 -0.67
N PRO A 550 -0.51 0.05 -1.61
CA PRO A 550 -0.21 0.01 -3.05
C PRO A 550 1.07 0.75 -3.46
N LYS A 551 1.59 1.63 -2.58
CA LYS A 551 2.83 2.38 -2.82
C LYS A 551 4.09 1.66 -2.32
N TYR A 552 3.97 0.49 -1.72
CA TYR A 552 5.08 -0.21 -1.06
C TYR A 552 6.30 -0.42 -1.97
N LYS A 553 6.12 -0.99 -3.17
CA LYS A 553 7.22 -1.19 -4.14
C LYS A 553 7.86 0.14 -4.55
N GLN A 554 7.05 1.17 -4.82
CA GLN A 554 7.55 2.51 -5.17
C GLN A 554 8.33 3.16 -4.02
N GLN A 555 7.87 3.01 -2.78
CA GLN A 555 8.55 3.54 -1.60
C GLN A 555 9.91 2.87 -1.39
N VAL A 556 9.95 1.54 -1.47
CA VAL A 556 11.22 0.80 -1.33
C VAL A 556 12.18 1.13 -2.46
N TYR A 557 11.70 1.24 -3.70
CA TYR A 557 12.53 1.66 -4.84
C TYR A 557 13.20 3.01 -4.61
N LYS A 558 12.43 4.01 -4.16
CA LYS A 558 13.00 5.34 -3.84
C LYS A 558 14.06 5.26 -2.73
N GLN A 559 13.82 4.44 -1.70
CA GLN A 559 14.72 4.29 -0.57
C GLN A 559 15.99 3.55 -0.95
N SER A 560 15.90 2.47 -1.75
CA SER A 560 17.08 1.73 -2.20
C SER A 560 18.03 2.58 -3.05
N ARG A 561 17.53 3.57 -3.78
CA ARG A 561 18.36 4.55 -4.51
C ARG A 561 19.17 5.47 -3.59
N ALA A 562 18.76 5.64 -2.32
CA ALA A 562 19.48 6.46 -1.36
C ALA A 562 20.55 5.68 -0.56
N TRP A 563 20.59 4.36 -0.62
CA TRP A 563 21.60 3.54 0.05
C TRP A 563 22.88 3.53 -0.79
N ASP A 564 23.98 4.00 -0.22
CA ASP A 564 25.28 3.92 -0.87
C ASP A 564 25.86 2.51 -0.74
N TYR A 565 25.64 1.89 0.44
CA TYR A 565 26.07 0.55 0.76
C TYR A 565 24.92 -0.29 1.29
N LEU A 566 24.87 -1.56 0.90
CA LEU A 566 23.96 -2.57 1.44
C LEU A 566 24.76 -3.81 1.84
N ILE A 567 24.57 -4.30 3.07
CA ILE A 567 25.24 -5.52 3.54
C ILE A 567 24.51 -6.75 3.01
N ALA A 568 25.29 -7.69 2.49
CA ALA A 568 24.85 -9.05 2.17
C ALA A 568 25.69 -10.06 2.95
N PRO A 569 25.08 -10.99 3.69
CA PRO A 569 25.78 -11.98 4.50
C PRO A 569 26.26 -13.19 3.68
N ASN A 570 25.73 -13.40 2.50
CA ASN A 570 26.03 -14.53 1.61
C ASN A 570 25.64 -14.21 0.16
N ALA A 571 26.06 -15.07 -0.78
CA ALA A 571 25.81 -14.92 -2.20
C ALA A 571 24.30 -14.89 -2.54
N PHE A 572 23.51 -15.73 -1.89
CA PHE A 572 22.06 -15.77 -2.06
C PHE A 572 21.42 -14.41 -1.73
N CYS A 573 21.83 -13.75 -0.64
CA CYS A 573 21.35 -12.41 -0.30
C CYS A 573 21.82 -11.37 -1.31
N SER A 574 23.06 -11.46 -1.79
CA SER A 574 23.62 -10.54 -2.77
C SER A 574 22.78 -10.53 -4.06
N GLU A 575 22.46 -11.69 -4.60
CA GLU A 575 21.61 -11.85 -5.78
C GLU A 575 20.16 -11.40 -5.51
N THR A 576 19.61 -11.87 -4.41
CA THR A 576 18.21 -11.56 -4.05
C THR A 576 18.02 -10.06 -3.82
N PHE A 577 18.90 -9.39 -3.09
CA PHE A 577 18.76 -7.96 -2.78
C PHE A 577 18.95 -7.09 -4.02
N ARG A 578 19.85 -7.47 -4.96
CA ARG A 578 19.96 -6.78 -6.25
C ARG A 578 18.63 -6.80 -7.00
N ARG A 579 17.98 -7.95 -7.06
CA ARG A 579 16.69 -8.13 -7.76
C ARG A 579 15.51 -7.52 -6.98
N CYS A 580 15.31 -7.93 -5.72
CA CYS A 580 14.12 -7.55 -4.97
C CYS A 580 14.07 -6.08 -4.55
N PHE A 581 15.21 -5.39 -4.41
CA PHE A 581 15.29 -3.95 -4.16
C PHE A 581 15.64 -3.14 -5.41
N MET A 582 15.83 -3.79 -6.55
CA MET A 582 16.41 -3.19 -7.77
C MET A 582 17.67 -2.40 -7.44
N TYR A 583 18.54 -2.96 -6.57
CA TYR A 583 19.69 -2.28 -5.99
C TYR A 583 20.90 -2.33 -6.92
N GLU A 584 21.46 -1.16 -7.26
CA GLU A 584 22.55 -1.01 -8.23
C GLU A 584 23.87 -0.50 -7.62
N ASN A 585 23.82 0.04 -6.39
CA ASN A 585 25.01 0.57 -5.73
C ASN A 585 25.88 -0.54 -5.10
N GLN A 586 26.81 -0.20 -4.24
CA GLN A 586 27.81 -1.12 -3.71
C GLN A 586 27.21 -2.10 -2.68
N MET A 587 27.30 -3.41 -3.00
CA MET A 587 27.00 -4.49 -2.07
C MET A 587 28.25 -4.80 -1.24
N LEU A 588 28.10 -4.90 0.08
CA LEU A 588 29.14 -5.32 1.01
C LEU A 588 28.93 -6.79 1.37
N GLU A 589 29.71 -7.65 0.75
CA GLU A 589 29.68 -9.10 0.93
C GLU A 589 30.60 -9.49 2.09
N THR A 590 30.17 -9.22 3.33
CA THR A 590 31.01 -9.23 4.53
C THR A 590 30.53 -10.18 5.60
N GLY A 591 29.38 -10.78 5.51
CA GLY A 591 28.65 -11.30 6.66
C GLY A 591 27.88 -10.20 7.40
N TYR A 592 27.02 -10.59 8.35
CA TYR A 592 26.31 -9.63 9.20
C TYR A 592 27.13 -9.29 10.46
N PRO A 593 27.45 -8.02 10.74
CA PRO A 593 28.13 -7.62 11.97
C PRO A 593 27.48 -8.13 13.27
N ARG A 594 26.17 -8.33 13.30
CA ARG A 594 25.47 -8.89 14.46
C ARG A 594 25.84 -10.34 14.78
N ASN A 595 26.41 -11.08 13.83
CA ASN A 595 26.83 -12.46 14.00
C ASN A 595 28.27 -12.57 14.48
N ASP A 596 29.06 -11.48 14.52
CA ASP A 596 30.45 -11.50 15.00
C ASP A 596 30.54 -12.04 16.43
N ILE A 597 29.55 -11.78 17.29
CA ILE A 597 29.48 -12.28 18.66
C ILE A 597 29.42 -13.82 18.72
N LEU A 598 28.87 -14.49 17.71
CA LEU A 598 28.73 -15.94 17.62
C LEU A 598 30.08 -16.63 17.37
N HIS A 599 31.03 -15.89 16.81
CA HIS A 599 32.40 -16.32 16.49
C HIS A 599 33.45 -15.75 17.48
N ALA A 600 32.99 -14.90 18.44
CA ALA A 600 33.92 -14.24 19.39
C ALA A 600 34.73 -15.26 20.20
N PRO A 601 36.05 -15.04 20.40
CA PRO A 601 36.90 -15.95 21.17
C PRO A 601 36.42 -16.16 22.60
N ASP A 602 35.80 -15.15 23.22
CA ASP A 602 35.28 -15.14 24.59
C ASP A 602 33.76 -15.43 24.65
N ARG A 603 33.17 -15.96 23.59
CA ARG A 603 31.71 -16.23 23.48
C ARG A 603 31.17 -17.06 24.64
N GLU A 604 31.91 -18.05 25.14
CA GLU A 604 31.51 -18.89 26.27
C GLU A 604 31.43 -18.09 27.59
N GLU A 605 32.33 -17.13 27.77
CA GLU A 605 32.31 -16.24 28.95
C GLU A 605 31.15 -15.27 28.85
N ILE A 606 30.88 -14.72 27.64
CA ILE A 606 29.73 -13.88 27.36
C ILE A 606 28.43 -14.66 27.63
N ALA A 607 28.32 -15.89 27.14
CA ALA A 607 27.15 -16.75 27.35
C ALA A 607 26.89 -16.99 28.84
N ARG A 608 27.93 -17.32 29.64
CA ARG A 608 27.79 -17.50 31.08
C ARG A 608 27.29 -16.24 31.81
N LYS A 609 27.78 -15.05 31.44
CA LYS A 609 27.33 -13.77 31.99
C LYS A 609 25.84 -13.49 31.63
N ILE A 610 25.43 -13.82 30.43
CA ILE A 610 24.04 -13.64 29.98
C ILE A 610 23.11 -14.61 30.72
N ARG A 611 23.48 -15.91 30.81
CA ARG A 611 22.69 -16.93 31.55
C ARG A 611 22.51 -16.53 33.02
N SER A 612 23.55 -16.09 33.68
CA SER A 612 23.50 -15.59 35.06
C SER A 612 22.58 -14.35 35.20
N ARG A 613 22.68 -13.40 34.26
CA ARG A 613 21.83 -12.19 34.28
C ARG A 613 20.34 -12.50 34.09
N ILE A 614 20.01 -13.50 33.30
CA ILE A 614 18.62 -13.95 33.06
C ILE A 614 18.13 -14.83 34.22
N GLY A 615 19.01 -15.46 34.96
CA GLY A 615 18.69 -16.37 36.07
C GLY A 615 18.41 -17.80 35.59
N ILE A 616 19.04 -18.25 34.51
CA ILE A 616 18.95 -19.63 34.04
C ILE A 616 19.74 -20.52 35.00
N PRO A 617 19.12 -21.59 35.56
CA PRO A 617 19.81 -22.49 36.49
C PRO A 617 21.07 -23.14 35.86
N GLU A 618 22.08 -23.33 36.66
CA GLU A 618 23.30 -24.00 36.22
C GLU A 618 23.00 -25.47 35.88
N GLY A 619 23.59 -26.00 34.82
CA GLY A 619 23.36 -27.38 34.35
C GLY A 619 22.15 -27.57 33.46
N LYS A 620 21.19 -26.59 33.37
CA LYS A 620 20.04 -26.70 32.44
C LYS A 620 20.48 -26.33 31.01
N LYS A 621 20.02 -27.10 30.03
CA LYS A 621 20.06 -26.73 28.60
C LYS A 621 18.96 -25.73 28.28
N ALA A 622 19.16 -24.87 27.30
CA ALA A 622 18.19 -23.84 26.94
C ALA A 622 17.65 -24.04 25.50
N ILE A 623 16.34 -24.05 25.37
CA ILE A 623 15.64 -24.09 24.10
C ILE A 623 15.18 -22.65 23.80
N LEU A 624 15.58 -22.09 22.66
CA LEU A 624 15.04 -20.82 22.18
C LEU A 624 13.83 -21.07 21.28
N TYR A 625 12.66 -20.61 21.68
CA TYR A 625 11.47 -20.62 20.84
C TYR A 625 11.21 -19.22 20.25
N ALA A 626 11.39 -19.10 18.92
CA ALA A 626 11.33 -17.83 18.20
C ALA A 626 10.40 -17.93 16.97
N PRO A 627 9.06 -17.95 17.17
CA PRO A 627 8.09 -18.08 16.09
C PRO A 627 7.91 -16.77 15.32
N THR A 628 7.47 -16.92 14.06
CA THR A 628 7.07 -15.79 13.22
C THR A 628 5.69 -15.27 13.63
N TRP A 629 5.53 -13.99 13.54
CA TRP A 629 4.24 -13.31 13.63
C TRP A 629 3.32 -13.67 12.44
N ARG A 630 2.01 -13.85 12.70
CA ARG A 630 0.98 -14.06 11.67
C ARG A 630 0.28 -12.74 11.36
N ASP A 631 0.39 -12.32 10.08
CA ASP A 631 -0.14 -11.02 9.61
C ASP A 631 -1.68 -11.01 9.50
N ASP A 632 -2.31 -12.18 9.49
CA ASP A 632 -3.76 -12.40 9.33
C ASP A 632 -4.53 -12.65 10.64
N GLU A 633 -3.85 -12.81 11.77
CA GLU A 633 -4.47 -13.07 13.08
C GLU A 633 -4.73 -11.75 13.85
N TYR A 634 -5.91 -11.14 13.68
CA TYR A 634 -6.31 -9.94 14.42
C TYR A 634 -7.83 -9.88 14.67
N TYR A 635 -8.23 -9.35 15.84
CA TYR A 635 -9.65 -9.11 16.17
C TYR A 635 -10.22 -7.80 15.63
N GLY A 636 -9.39 -6.91 15.13
CA GLY A 636 -9.75 -5.59 14.62
C GLY A 636 -8.55 -4.67 14.53
N LYS A 637 -8.71 -3.49 13.95
CA LYS A 637 -7.60 -2.56 13.69
C LYS A 637 -6.83 -2.22 14.96
N GLY A 638 -5.65 -2.85 15.14
CA GLY A 638 -4.77 -2.67 16.29
C GLY A 638 -4.97 -3.65 17.44
N GLN A 639 -5.87 -4.65 17.32
CA GLN A 639 -6.07 -5.72 18.30
C GLN A 639 -5.74 -7.05 17.65
N TYR A 640 -4.56 -7.57 17.95
CA TYR A 640 -4.05 -8.82 17.39
C TYR A 640 -4.44 -10.00 18.26
N LYS A 641 -4.85 -11.09 17.63
CA LYS A 641 -5.02 -12.40 18.25
C LYS A 641 -3.66 -13.08 18.33
N PHE A 642 -3.30 -13.60 19.47
CA PHE A 642 -2.15 -14.48 19.60
C PHE A 642 -2.52 -15.70 20.42
N GLU A 643 -2.30 -16.84 19.82
CA GLU A 643 -2.37 -18.13 20.49
C GLU A 643 -1.01 -18.81 20.41
N LEU A 644 -0.50 -19.26 21.55
CA LEU A 644 0.73 -20.01 21.59
C LEU A 644 0.39 -21.48 21.30
N HIS A 645 0.60 -21.92 20.07
CA HIS A 645 0.27 -23.28 19.66
C HIS A 645 1.16 -24.36 20.29
N LEU A 646 2.34 -24.00 20.80
CA LEU A 646 3.22 -24.89 21.51
C LEU A 646 2.76 -25.05 22.98
N ASP A 647 2.40 -26.27 23.40
CA ASP A 647 1.96 -26.56 24.75
C ASP A 647 3.15 -26.57 25.74
N LEU A 648 3.34 -25.43 26.41
CA LEU A 648 4.46 -25.23 27.37
C LEU A 648 4.30 -26.07 28.66
N GLU A 649 3.08 -26.38 29.10
CA GLU A 649 2.87 -27.23 30.28
C GLU A 649 3.30 -28.69 29.99
N LYS A 650 2.98 -29.18 28.80
CA LYS A 650 3.47 -30.48 28.34
C LYS A 650 4.99 -30.48 28.21
N MET A 651 5.56 -29.46 27.60
CA MET A 651 7.02 -29.35 27.50
C MET A 651 7.69 -29.31 28.88
N ARG A 652 7.11 -28.60 29.86
CA ARG A 652 7.63 -28.57 31.23
C ARG A 652 7.61 -29.94 31.84
N ARG A 653 6.52 -30.68 31.68
CA ARG A 653 6.37 -32.03 32.28
C ARG A 653 7.38 -33.02 31.69
N GLU A 654 7.62 -33.00 30.38
CA GLU A 654 8.41 -33.98 29.65
C GLU A 654 9.92 -33.59 29.58
N LEU A 655 10.26 -32.31 29.61
CA LEU A 655 11.62 -31.80 29.38
C LEU A 655 12.17 -30.95 30.53
N GLY A 656 11.33 -30.58 31.51
CA GLY A 656 11.67 -29.57 32.51
C GLY A 656 12.80 -29.99 33.47
N GLU A 657 13.14 -31.30 33.54
CA GLU A 657 14.29 -31.75 34.35
C GLU A 657 15.62 -31.37 33.70
N GLU A 658 15.74 -31.35 32.38
CA GLU A 658 16.96 -31.11 31.65
C GLU A 658 17.00 -29.72 30.99
N TYR A 659 15.86 -29.23 30.54
CA TYR A 659 15.76 -28.02 29.73
C TYR A 659 15.01 -26.88 30.42
N VAL A 660 15.28 -25.66 29.94
CA VAL A 660 14.46 -24.46 30.11
C VAL A 660 14.09 -23.90 28.72
N ILE A 661 12.98 -23.18 28.64
CA ILE A 661 12.54 -22.56 27.37
C ILE A 661 12.64 -21.04 27.44
N LEU A 662 13.27 -20.45 26.42
CA LEU A 662 13.43 -19.01 26.22
C LEU A 662 12.45 -18.56 25.14
N LEU A 663 11.43 -17.81 25.52
CA LEU A 663 10.38 -17.36 24.61
C LEU A 663 10.74 -16.02 24.00
N ARG A 664 10.93 -15.98 22.68
CA ARG A 664 11.21 -14.76 21.90
C ARG A 664 10.13 -14.54 20.86
N THR A 665 8.96 -14.11 21.31
CA THR A 665 7.81 -13.80 20.46
C THR A 665 7.85 -12.34 19.97
N HIS A 666 6.96 -11.98 19.08
CA HIS A 666 6.88 -10.61 18.60
C HIS A 666 6.46 -9.65 19.71
N TYR A 667 6.99 -8.41 19.70
CA TYR A 667 6.80 -7.43 20.77
C TYR A 667 5.34 -6.98 20.99
N PHE A 668 4.46 -7.15 20.00
CA PHE A 668 3.02 -6.85 20.17
C PHE A 668 2.31 -7.77 21.16
N ILE A 669 2.82 -8.97 21.34
CA ILE A 669 2.24 -10.01 22.19
C ILE A 669 3.04 -10.26 23.46
N ALA A 670 4.18 -9.60 23.61
CA ALA A 670 5.08 -9.76 24.76
C ALA A 670 4.38 -9.48 26.11
N ASP A 671 3.40 -8.59 26.14
CA ASP A 671 2.64 -8.23 27.34
C ASP A 671 1.44 -9.15 27.60
N ALA A 672 0.96 -9.86 26.58
CA ALA A 672 -0.16 -10.80 26.70
C ALA A 672 0.27 -12.21 27.12
N LEU A 673 1.57 -12.53 26.99
CA LEU A 673 2.11 -13.86 27.31
C LEU A 673 2.42 -13.98 28.80
N ASP A 674 1.49 -14.56 29.59
CA ASP A 674 1.71 -14.88 30.99
C ASP A 674 2.32 -16.29 31.14
N VAL A 675 3.54 -16.33 31.66
CA VAL A 675 4.28 -17.58 31.97
C VAL A 675 4.54 -17.74 33.48
N SER A 676 3.78 -17.05 34.30
CA SER A 676 3.98 -17.07 35.76
C SER A 676 3.81 -18.47 36.36
N SER A 677 2.85 -19.28 35.84
CA SER A 677 2.65 -20.69 36.19
C SER A 677 3.83 -21.60 35.85
N LEU A 678 4.69 -21.18 34.89
CA LEU A 678 5.84 -21.92 34.37
C LEU A 678 7.19 -21.40 34.95
N SER A 679 7.14 -20.70 36.07
CA SER A 679 8.35 -20.15 36.70
C SER A 679 9.44 -21.21 36.88
N GLY A 680 10.70 -20.87 36.55
CA GLY A 680 11.83 -21.78 36.58
C GLY A 680 11.99 -22.66 35.33
N PHE A 681 10.96 -22.76 34.47
CA PHE A 681 11.02 -23.46 33.19
C PHE A 681 10.96 -22.51 31.99
N ALA A 682 10.00 -21.60 31.95
CA ALA A 682 9.79 -20.69 30.83
C ALA A 682 10.20 -19.24 31.17
N TYR A 683 10.99 -18.62 30.31
CA TYR A 683 11.49 -17.25 30.44
C TYR A 683 10.97 -16.40 29.29
N ASN A 684 10.11 -15.42 29.57
CA ASN A 684 9.62 -14.48 28.56
C ASN A 684 10.69 -13.43 28.25
N LEU A 685 11.43 -13.61 27.18
CA LEU A 685 12.49 -12.73 26.68
C LEU A 685 12.07 -11.94 25.42
N SER A 686 10.77 -11.81 25.16
CA SER A 686 10.23 -11.09 24.01
C SER A 686 10.64 -9.60 23.99
N LYS A 687 10.94 -9.01 25.16
CA LYS A 687 11.46 -7.63 25.30
C LYS A 687 12.98 -7.53 25.41
N TYR A 688 13.71 -8.64 25.29
CA TYR A 688 15.18 -8.63 25.31
C TYR A 688 15.70 -7.93 24.03
N ASP A 689 16.68 -7.02 24.17
CA ASP A 689 17.04 -6.13 23.06
C ASP A 689 17.73 -6.88 21.91
N ASP A 690 18.70 -7.74 22.18
CA ASP A 690 19.55 -8.36 21.17
C ASP A 690 19.39 -9.88 21.10
N ILE A 691 18.83 -10.36 19.98
CA ILE A 691 18.60 -11.79 19.79
C ILE A 691 19.91 -12.60 19.61
N SER A 692 20.98 -11.99 19.10
CA SER A 692 22.27 -12.68 18.93
C SER A 692 22.86 -13.11 20.28
N GLU A 693 22.61 -12.37 21.37
CA GLU A 693 22.94 -12.77 22.73
C GLU A 693 22.14 -14.01 23.20
N LEU A 694 20.85 -14.14 22.73
CA LEU A 694 20.04 -15.31 23.05
C LEU A 694 20.46 -16.56 22.27
N TYR A 695 20.97 -16.39 21.05
CA TYR A 695 21.54 -17.51 20.31
C TYR A 695 22.74 -18.15 21.06
N LEU A 696 23.63 -17.32 21.62
CA LEU A 696 24.79 -17.82 22.36
C LEU A 696 24.41 -18.75 23.52
N ILE A 697 23.32 -18.46 24.23
CA ILE A 697 22.92 -19.18 25.43
C ILE A 697 21.96 -20.34 25.15
N SER A 698 21.54 -20.53 23.91
CA SER A 698 20.56 -21.55 23.51
C SER A 698 21.25 -22.77 22.92
N ASP A 699 20.86 -23.96 23.36
CA ASP A 699 21.40 -25.24 22.90
C ASP A 699 20.62 -25.80 21.71
N ILE A 700 19.31 -25.48 21.63
CA ILE A 700 18.39 -25.86 20.56
C ILE A 700 17.57 -24.62 20.15
N LEU A 701 17.31 -24.46 18.85
CA LEU A 701 16.36 -23.49 18.31
C LEU A 701 15.08 -24.21 17.88
N ILE A 702 13.91 -23.75 18.34
CA ILE A 702 12.62 -24.05 17.77
C ILE A 702 12.10 -22.80 17.08
N THR A 703 11.81 -22.88 15.80
CA THR A 703 11.29 -21.76 15.01
C THR A 703 10.32 -22.25 13.94
N ASP A 704 9.87 -21.39 13.05
CA ASP A 704 9.02 -21.71 11.91
C ASP A 704 9.56 -21.06 10.63
N TYR A 705 8.90 -20.00 10.13
CA TYR A 705 9.28 -19.25 8.91
C TYR A 705 10.11 -17.99 9.22
N SER A 706 10.70 -17.91 10.40
CA SER A 706 11.50 -16.78 10.85
C SER A 706 12.92 -16.83 10.28
N SER A 707 13.47 -15.67 9.88
CA SER A 707 14.86 -15.59 9.42
C SER A 707 15.91 -15.86 10.50
N VAL A 708 15.53 -16.08 11.75
CA VAL A 708 16.43 -16.34 12.88
C VAL A 708 17.29 -17.60 12.69
N PHE A 709 16.78 -18.60 11.96
CA PHE A 709 17.51 -19.85 11.76
C PHE A 709 18.74 -19.70 10.86
N PHE A 710 18.78 -18.71 9.96
CA PHE A 710 19.97 -18.42 9.17
C PHE A 710 21.13 -17.92 10.06
N ASP A 711 20.84 -17.03 11.01
CA ASP A 711 21.86 -16.53 11.95
C ASP A 711 22.26 -17.62 12.95
N TYR A 712 21.30 -18.37 13.48
CA TYR A 712 21.54 -19.44 14.44
C TYR A 712 22.41 -20.56 13.86
N ALA A 713 22.33 -20.80 12.55
CA ALA A 713 23.13 -21.81 11.84
C ALA A 713 24.65 -21.60 12.01
N ASN A 714 25.12 -20.37 12.28
CA ASN A 714 26.51 -20.09 12.58
C ASN A 714 27.05 -20.89 13.79
N LEU A 715 26.19 -21.27 14.71
CA LEU A 715 26.60 -22.04 15.92
C LEU A 715 26.66 -23.55 15.65
N ARG A 716 26.15 -24.04 14.53
CA ARG A 716 26.02 -25.47 14.18
C ARG A 716 25.32 -26.29 15.27
N ARG A 717 24.36 -25.68 15.97
CA ARG A 717 23.48 -26.30 16.95
C ARG A 717 22.17 -26.76 16.35
N PRO A 718 21.48 -27.77 16.93
CA PRO A 718 20.25 -28.30 16.39
C PRO A 718 19.13 -27.27 16.19
N MET A 719 18.38 -27.41 15.11
CA MET A 719 17.20 -26.60 14.79
C MET A 719 15.99 -27.49 14.52
N LEU A 720 14.84 -27.11 15.07
CA LEU A 720 13.54 -27.78 14.89
C LEU A 720 12.57 -26.75 14.32
N PHE A 721 11.83 -27.14 13.29
CA PHE A 721 10.91 -26.26 12.58
C PHE A 721 9.47 -26.62 12.92
N TYR A 722 8.83 -25.87 13.83
CA TYR A 722 7.43 -26.08 14.22
C TYR A 722 6.49 -25.33 13.27
N THR A 723 5.98 -26.05 12.26
CA THR A 723 5.32 -25.50 11.07
C THR A 723 3.87 -25.97 10.96
N TYR A 724 3.09 -25.86 12.05
CA TYR A 724 1.71 -26.33 12.18
C TYR A 724 0.73 -25.80 11.12
N ASP A 725 1.07 -24.71 10.43
CA ASP A 725 0.25 -24.03 9.42
C ASP A 725 0.96 -23.86 8.06
N LEU A 726 1.84 -24.80 7.70
CA LEU A 726 2.74 -24.69 6.54
C LEU A 726 2.03 -24.37 5.23
N GLU A 727 0.96 -25.10 4.91
CA GLU A 727 0.22 -24.93 3.64
C GLU A 727 -0.38 -23.51 3.55
N LYS A 728 -1.07 -23.07 4.59
CA LYS A 728 -1.64 -21.73 4.66
C LYS A 728 -0.56 -20.65 4.51
N TYR A 729 0.57 -20.81 5.20
CA TYR A 729 1.63 -19.81 5.22
C TYR A 729 2.36 -19.71 3.87
N ARG A 730 2.68 -20.86 3.23
CA ARG A 730 3.38 -20.93 1.95
C ARG A 730 2.53 -20.40 0.80
N ASP A 731 1.27 -20.83 0.72
CA ASP A 731 0.45 -20.68 -0.49
C ASP A 731 -0.43 -19.42 -0.48
N VAL A 732 -0.80 -18.90 0.70
CA VAL A 732 -1.72 -17.77 0.84
C VAL A 732 -1.02 -16.47 1.27
N LEU A 733 -0.03 -16.52 2.17
CA LEU A 733 0.50 -15.30 2.79
C LEU A 733 1.69 -14.71 2.03
N ARG A 734 2.76 -15.51 1.79
CA ARG A 734 3.98 -14.97 1.18
C ARG A 734 4.78 -16.03 0.46
N GLY A 735 4.94 -16.34 -0.65
CA GLY A 735 5.84 -17.35 -1.24
C GLY A 735 7.26 -17.34 -0.66
N PHE A 736 7.92 -18.48 -0.71
CA PHE A 736 9.30 -18.66 -0.26
C PHE A 736 10.28 -18.58 -1.42
N TYR A 737 11.55 -18.26 -1.12
CA TYR A 737 12.63 -18.26 -2.12
C TYR A 737 13.18 -19.65 -2.44
N PHE A 738 12.97 -20.61 -1.54
CA PHE A 738 13.37 -22.00 -1.71
C PHE A 738 12.41 -22.94 -0.95
N ASP A 739 12.52 -24.25 -1.25
CA ASP A 739 11.67 -25.30 -0.67
C ASP A 739 12.15 -25.65 0.76
N ILE A 740 11.40 -25.18 1.77
CA ILE A 740 11.76 -25.45 3.17
C ILE A 740 11.69 -26.92 3.55
N GLU A 741 10.87 -27.74 2.89
CA GLU A 741 10.75 -29.17 3.18
C GLU A 741 12.04 -29.92 2.82
N LYS A 742 12.75 -29.43 1.80
CA LYS A 742 13.97 -30.04 1.30
C LYS A 742 15.26 -29.42 1.82
N GLU A 743 15.24 -28.13 2.12
CA GLU A 743 16.48 -27.35 2.26
C GLU A 743 16.79 -26.91 3.69
N VAL A 744 15.81 -26.90 4.62
CA VAL A 744 16.13 -26.50 6.01
C VAL A 744 16.90 -27.56 6.78
N PRO A 745 17.79 -27.18 7.71
CA PRO A 745 18.72 -28.08 8.39
C PRO A 745 18.12 -28.75 9.64
N GLY A 746 16.87 -29.17 9.59
CA GLY A 746 16.17 -29.84 10.67
C GLY A 746 14.79 -30.34 10.28
N PRO A 747 14.11 -31.11 11.11
CA PRO A 747 12.78 -31.66 10.83
C PRO A 747 11.70 -30.58 10.85
N LEU A 748 10.70 -30.70 9.94
CA LEU A 748 9.44 -30.01 10.05
C LEU A 748 8.54 -30.80 11.00
N LEU A 749 7.97 -30.14 11.99
CA LEU A 749 7.17 -30.70 13.06
C LEU A 749 5.83 -29.96 13.12
N PHE A 750 4.74 -30.68 13.33
CA PHE A 750 3.39 -30.13 13.24
C PHE A 750 2.65 -30.14 14.58
N THR A 751 3.10 -30.94 15.56
CA THR A 751 2.49 -31.08 16.87
C THR A 751 3.51 -30.85 18.01
N THR A 752 3.01 -30.53 19.20
CA THR A 752 3.89 -30.41 20.40
C THR A 752 4.52 -31.74 20.76
N GLU A 753 3.83 -32.86 20.52
CA GLU A 753 4.31 -34.23 20.74
C GLU A 753 5.55 -34.52 19.90
N GLU A 754 5.52 -34.16 18.63
CA GLU A 754 6.65 -34.32 17.71
C GLU A 754 7.83 -33.44 18.14
N VAL A 755 7.56 -32.22 18.63
CA VAL A 755 8.62 -31.34 19.16
C VAL A 755 9.26 -31.93 20.39
N VAL A 756 8.48 -32.43 21.35
CA VAL A 756 9.01 -33.09 22.57
C VAL A 756 9.85 -34.32 22.20
N ALA A 757 9.35 -35.17 21.33
CA ALA A 757 10.07 -36.35 20.88
C ALA A 757 11.40 -36.00 20.17
N ALA A 758 11.38 -34.98 19.32
CA ALA A 758 12.58 -34.50 18.63
C ALA A 758 13.62 -33.91 19.60
N VAL A 759 13.20 -33.21 20.67
CA VAL A 759 14.11 -32.70 21.71
C VAL A 759 14.70 -33.85 22.54
N GLN A 760 13.88 -34.86 22.91
CA GLN A 760 14.36 -36.04 23.64
C GLN A 760 15.35 -36.87 22.81
N GLY A 761 15.17 -36.94 21.51
CA GLY A 761 16.03 -37.63 20.53
C GLY A 761 17.01 -36.73 19.81
N ILE A 762 17.41 -35.58 20.36
CA ILE A 762 18.07 -34.48 19.63
C ILE A 762 19.42 -34.88 18.99
N ASP A 763 20.15 -35.82 19.56
CA ASP A 763 21.42 -36.33 19.01
C ASP A 763 21.15 -37.12 17.70
N ALA A 764 20.13 -37.99 17.69
CA ALA A 764 19.74 -38.74 16.52
C ALA A 764 19.19 -37.81 15.41
N VAL A 765 18.43 -36.79 15.77
CA VAL A 765 17.98 -35.74 14.85
C VAL A 765 19.17 -35.00 14.24
N SER A 766 20.16 -34.63 15.05
CA SER A 766 21.38 -33.94 14.60
C SER A 766 22.17 -34.79 13.60
N ASP A 767 22.30 -36.10 13.89
CA ASP A 767 23.01 -37.04 12.99
C ASP A 767 22.26 -37.23 11.67
N GLN A 768 20.93 -37.36 11.72
CA GLN A 768 20.08 -37.48 10.53
C GLN A 768 20.19 -36.28 9.59
N TYR A 769 20.25 -35.07 10.15
CA TYR A 769 20.25 -33.83 9.38
C TYR A 769 21.66 -33.26 9.12
N ARG A 770 22.73 -33.93 9.54
CA ARG A 770 24.13 -33.46 9.48
C ARG A 770 24.53 -32.99 8.08
N GLN A 771 24.30 -33.81 7.05
CA GLN A 771 24.67 -33.47 5.68
C GLN A 771 23.92 -32.24 5.17
N ARG A 772 22.59 -32.19 5.38
CA ARG A 772 21.75 -31.06 4.98
C ARG A 772 22.15 -29.78 5.74
N TYR A 773 22.53 -29.90 7.00
CA TYR A 773 23.05 -28.79 7.79
C TYR A 773 24.37 -28.25 7.24
N ASP A 774 25.29 -29.13 6.81
CA ASP A 774 26.55 -28.70 6.19
C ASP A 774 26.31 -27.97 4.86
N GLU A 775 25.44 -28.47 4.01
CA GLU A 775 25.04 -27.82 2.77
C GLU A 775 24.40 -26.45 3.03
N PHE A 776 23.50 -26.36 4.03
CA PHE A 776 22.89 -25.11 4.47
C PHE A 776 23.91 -24.11 4.99
N TYR A 777 24.80 -24.55 5.86
CA TYR A 777 25.87 -23.73 6.43
C TYR A 777 26.76 -23.13 5.33
N HIS A 778 27.24 -23.95 4.37
CA HIS A 778 28.04 -23.48 3.26
C HIS A 778 27.31 -22.46 2.36
N ARG A 779 26.03 -22.65 2.17
CA ARG A 779 25.25 -21.72 1.35
C ARG A 779 24.98 -20.38 2.03
N PHE A 780 24.74 -20.37 3.34
CA PHE A 780 24.23 -19.19 4.03
C PHE A 780 25.16 -18.55 5.06
N CYS A 781 26.19 -19.28 5.58
CA CYS A 781 27.06 -18.83 6.65
C CYS A 781 28.54 -18.75 6.28
N GLU A 782 28.91 -19.09 5.05
CA GLU A 782 30.31 -19.21 4.64
C GLU A 782 31.11 -17.91 4.80
N TRP A 783 30.48 -16.74 4.66
CA TRP A 783 31.14 -15.43 4.81
C TRP A 783 31.19 -14.91 6.26
N GLU A 784 30.56 -15.61 7.18
CA GLU A 784 30.50 -15.26 8.59
C GLU A 784 31.71 -15.77 9.36
N ASP A 785 32.75 -14.94 9.51
CA ASP A 785 34.02 -15.28 10.16
C ASP A 785 34.29 -14.52 11.47
N GLY A 786 33.30 -13.76 11.96
CA GLY A 786 33.42 -12.96 13.19
C GLY A 786 34.14 -11.62 13.01
N HIS A 787 34.39 -11.20 11.77
CA HIS A 787 35.04 -9.94 11.41
C HIS A 787 34.19 -9.04 10.51
N ALA A 788 32.90 -9.27 10.43
CA ALA A 788 32.02 -8.51 9.53
C ALA A 788 31.97 -7.01 9.90
N ALA A 789 31.91 -6.67 11.19
CA ALA A 789 31.96 -5.27 11.64
C ALA A 789 33.26 -4.57 11.22
N GLU A 790 34.39 -5.23 11.33
CA GLU A 790 35.69 -4.71 10.89
C GLU A 790 35.73 -4.47 9.38
N LYS A 791 35.30 -5.47 8.58
CA LYS A 791 35.26 -5.38 7.11
C LYS A 791 34.36 -4.21 6.64
N VAL A 792 33.17 -4.09 7.24
CA VAL A 792 32.22 -3.00 6.97
C VAL A 792 32.84 -1.65 7.33
N VAL A 793 33.46 -1.55 8.50
CA VAL A 793 34.09 -0.28 8.96
C VAL A 793 35.22 0.14 8.03
N LYS A 794 36.11 -0.78 7.61
CA LYS A 794 37.16 -0.49 6.65
C LYS A 794 36.63 -0.04 5.29
N SER A 795 35.52 -0.60 4.84
CA SER A 795 34.94 -0.28 3.51
C SER A 795 34.20 1.06 3.50
N VAL A 796 33.57 1.47 4.60
CA VAL A 796 32.65 2.62 4.63
C VAL A 796 33.28 3.86 5.29
N PHE A 797 34.16 3.66 6.29
CA PHE A 797 34.67 4.73 7.14
C PHE A 797 36.19 4.92 7.02
N GLY A 798 36.89 3.97 6.36
CA GLY A 798 38.32 3.97 6.14
C GLY A 798 38.84 4.95 5.11
#